data_a785583341fb922755b325f63ca5c94f
#
_entry.id   a785583341fb922755b325f63ca5c94f
#
_cell.length_a   1.000
_cell.length_b   1.000
_cell.length_c   1.000
_cell.angle_alpha   90.00
_cell.angle_beta   90.00
_cell.angle_gamma   90.00
#
_symmetry.space_group_name_H-M   'P 1'
#
loop_
_entity.id
_entity.type
_entity.pdbx_description
1 polymer ?
#
loop_
_entity_poly.entity_id
_entity_poly.type
_entity_poly.pdbx_seq_one_letter_code
_entity_poly.pdbx_strand_id
1 'polypeptide(L)'
;MSRFLRFTVFPLFALCFFHVQAQRSLPSIAEYTKGMVLHEGYFDFFYDESGGRILLPVRPDQMDVEFLYVHSLPAGLGSNDIGLDRGQLGGNRVVKFVRAGNKLLLEEQNYSYRAESENPAERQSVEEAFAKSVLWGFSCLAGEEGGFLIDLTPFLLRDAHGVAARLKEAGEGDYRISEERSAIYPARCKAFPRNTEFEATVTFEGEPSGKFVPTVVPSPELITLRMHHSFIQLPDEGFRMRPYDPRSGYFYIAFKDYASPFTEPLEKHYIICHRLEKKNPLAERSEPVKPIVYYLDPGVPEPMRSALKEGASWWNEAFEALGFIDAFRVEDLPEGADPMDVRYNLIQWVHRSTRGWSYGGSVVDPRTGEIIKGHVSLGSLRIRQDFLLAEGLLAPYGDTSRLEEAREMALARLRQLAAHEVGHTLGLAHNFAASCDGRASVMDYPHPYVLLDEEGKMRTDKAYDSGLGAWDMRAIAYGYAPLPEGKEEERLQEILQETLSTGLHYISDEGARPSGSMHPCAHLWDNGSDAVVELERLLVLREKALQKFGLDNLPPGRPVAELERIFVPVYAMHRYQVEAVAKWIGGVEYTYAVKGDGQQLPRPLPLADQKRAADALLKTLGLSVLGMPHGWLELFPPPPPAYQRDREFFRAWSGDLFDPQAAQLALIDHTLGLMLDPQRLSRMQQLAVYRDDVWDIEDYLKYLFKSIFSSKPDSKEDREVAMLVQKRFVVHLLHLAASDEVNPQLAAVIEDLLLRRVSYRTQSGKHWAPEDNPAFADFRGVPFVGDPNFRAHETWILRQIFLYLKDPAFFRQDPSVPLPPGSPIGCGDSR
;
A
#
# COMPACT_ATOMS: atom_id res chain seq x y z
N MET A 1 8.84 -20.54 100.42
CA MET A 1 10.20 -20.08 100.62
C MET A 1 10.61 -19.24 99.45
N SER A 2 10.84 -17.96 99.76
CA SER A 2 11.15 -16.85 98.87
C SER A 2 12.56 -16.97 98.23
N ARG A 3 12.72 -16.46 97.04
CA ARG A 3 13.95 -15.76 96.70
C ARG A 3 13.62 -14.69 95.66
N PHE A 4 13.80 -13.43 96.01
CA PHE A 4 13.80 -12.25 95.23
C PHE A 4 15.05 -12.25 94.33
N LEU A 5 14.86 -11.93 93.00
CA LEU A 5 15.95 -11.54 92.10
C LEU A 5 15.67 -10.12 91.66
N ARG A 6 16.57 -9.24 92.03
CA ARG A 6 16.64 -7.82 91.67
C ARG A 6 17.19 -7.73 90.22
N PHE A 7 16.39 -7.21 89.33
CA PHE A 7 16.91 -6.78 87.99
C PHE A 7 17.31 -5.30 88.08
N THR A 8 18.57 -5.00 87.73
CA THR A 8 19.12 -3.66 87.56
C THR A 8 18.90 -3.27 86.16
N VAL A 9 18.08 -2.23 85.91
CA VAL A 9 17.85 -1.65 84.58
C VAL A 9 18.92 -0.66 84.27
N PHE A 10 19.79 -0.96 83.32
CA PHE A 10 20.67 0.00 82.70
C PHE A 10 19.94 0.74 81.53
N PRO A 11 19.88 2.04 81.47
CA PRO A 11 19.33 2.75 80.30
C PRO A 11 20.32 2.72 79.17
N LEU A 12 20.01 1.98 78.13
CA LEU A 12 20.72 2.07 76.81
C LEU A 12 20.26 3.33 76.08
N PHE A 13 21.13 4.36 76.07
CA PHE A 13 20.97 5.50 75.17
C PHE A 13 21.25 5.03 73.73
N ALA A 14 20.22 4.74 72.94
CA ALA A 14 20.31 4.52 71.51
C ALA A 14 20.51 5.87 70.79
N LEU A 15 21.73 6.17 70.40
CA LEU A 15 22.08 7.24 69.48
C LEU A 15 21.51 6.85 68.08
N CYS A 16 20.31 7.34 67.79
CA CYS A 16 19.82 7.34 66.41
C CYS A 16 20.69 8.30 65.56
N PHE A 17 21.68 7.78 64.90
CA PHE A 17 22.29 8.49 63.77
C PHE A 17 21.24 8.61 62.63
N PHE A 18 20.58 9.73 62.58
CA PHE A 18 19.87 10.12 61.38
C PHE A 18 20.97 10.33 60.31
N HIS A 19 21.14 9.36 59.43
CA HIS A 19 21.82 9.61 58.16
C HIS A 19 20.89 10.52 57.37
N VAL A 20 21.12 11.85 57.52
CA VAL A 20 20.69 12.81 56.53
C VAL A 20 21.54 12.49 55.30
N GLN A 21 20.97 11.69 54.38
CA GLN A 21 21.53 11.63 53.04
C GLN A 21 21.43 13.06 52.50
N ALA A 22 22.53 13.79 52.54
CA ALA A 22 22.66 15.06 51.86
C ALA A 22 22.30 14.77 50.39
N GLN A 23 21.18 15.28 49.94
CA GLN A 23 20.84 15.28 48.53
C GLN A 23 22.03 15.97 47.83
N ARG A 24 22.89 15.17 47.18
CA ARG A 24 23.98 15.74 46.36
C ARG A 24 23.31 16.65 45.34
N SER A 25 23.56 17.94 45.42
CA SER A 25 23.17 18.88 44.38
C SER A 25 23.75 18.39 43.06
N LEU A 26 22.95 18.37 42.02
CA LEU A 26 23.45 18.06 40.69
C LEU A 26 24.56 19.07 40.33
N PRO A 27 25.63 18.66 39.62
CA PRO A 27 26.62 19.60 39.09
C PRO A 27 25.96 20.56 38.11
N SER A 28 26.59 21.71 37.81
CA SER A 28 26.08 22.58 36.75
C SER A 28 26.25 21.93 35.39
N ILE A 29 25.41 22.31 34.42
CA ILE A 29 25.49 21.81 33.03
C ILE A 29 26.84 22.19 32.43
N ALA A 30 27.29 23.40 32.63
CA ALA A 30 28.59 23.91 32.15
C ALA A 30 29.80 23.12 32.71
N GLU A 31 29.76 22.70 33.98
CA GLU A 31 30.82 21.88 34.56
C GLU A 31 30.82 20.48 33.98
N TYR A 32 29.63 19.85 33.81
CA TYR A 32 29.48 18.49 33.29
C TYR A 32 29.90 18.38 31.82
N THR A 33 29.59 19.37 30.99
CA THR A 33 29.83 19.37 29.54
C THR A 33 31.18 20.06 29.16
N LYS A 34 32.02 20.33 30.14
CA LYS A 34 33.30 21.03 29.91
C LYS A 34 34.16 20.28 28.87
N GLY A 35 34.52 20.96 27.79
CA GLY A 35 35.31 20.41 26.67
C GLY A 35 34.52 19.65 25.61
N MET A 36 33.22 19.55 25.74
CA MET A 36 32.34 19.01 24.69
C MET A 36 31.93 20.10 23.68
N VAL A 37 31.58 19.69 22.45
CA VAL A 37 31.11 20.60 21.39
C VAL A 37 29.60 20.75 21.52
N LEU A 38 29.13 22.01 21.62
CA LEU A 38 27.71 22.35 21.60
C LEU A 38 27.25 22.48 20.15
N HIS A 39 26.13 21.82 19.85
CA HIS A 39 25.37 21.97 18.61
C HIS A 39 24.08 22.74 18.92
N GLU A 40 23.98 23.97 18.42
CA GLU A 40 22.87 24.89 18.72
C GLU A 40 21.74 24.73 17.72
N GLY A 41 20.46 24.65 18.18
CA GLY A 41 19.27 24.57 17.36
C GLY A 41 17.98 24.56 18.15
N TYR A 42 16.93 23.88 17.64
CA TYR A 42 15.65 23.78 18.33
C TYR A 42 15.81 23.15 19.73
N PHE A 43 16.43 21.99 19.79
CA PHE A 43 17.07 21.46 20.99
C PHE A 43 18.57 21.52 20.77
N ASP A 44 19.29 22.16 21.68
CA ASP A 44 20.73 22.08 21.71
C ASP A 44 21.16 20.68 22.14
N PHE A 45 22.35 20.24 21.75
CA PHE A 45 22.90 18.99 22.25
C PHE A 45 24.44 19.05 22.29
N PHE A 46 25.01 18.24 23.18
CA PHE A 46 26.45 17.99 23.23
C PHE A 46 26.75 16.59 22.74
N TYR A 47 27.82 16.44 21.98
CA TYR A 47 28.37 15.14 21.66
C TYR A 47 29.61 14.88 22.52
N ASP A 48 29.52 13.85 23.38
CA ASP A 48 30.66 13.35 24.15
C ASP A 48 31.42 12.33 23.28
N GLU A 49 32.49 12.79 22.62
CA GLU A 49 33.29 11.94 21.73
C GLU A 49 33.97 10.79 22.48
N SER A 50 34.35 10.99 23.74
CA SER A 50 35.03 9.98 24.56
C SER A 50 34.11 8.85 24.99
N GLY A 51 32.85 9.16 25.29
CA GLY A 51 31.81 8.20 25.70
C GLY A 51 30.88 7.75 24.55
N GLY A 52 30.98 8.37 23.36
CA GLY A 52 30.07 8.08 22.25
C GLY A 52 28.60 8.43 22.55
N ARG A 53 28.39 9.52 23.32
CA ARG A 53 27.06 9.83 23.88
C ARG A 53 26.50 11.16 23.37
N ILE A 54 25.18 11.23 23.27
CA ILE A 54 24.44 12.48 23.07
C ILE A 54 23.89 12.94 24.42
N LEU A 55 24.31 14.11 24.84
CA LEU A 55 23.79 14.77 26.04
C LEU A 55 22.87 15.92 25.62
N LEU A 56 21.65 15.91 26.13
CA LEU A 56 20.60 16.88 25.79
C LEU A 56 20.33 17.79 26.99
N PRO A 57 20.68 19.09 26.91
CA PRO A 57 20.20 20.08 27.88
C PRO A 57 18.76 20.46 27.54
N VAL A 58 17.83 20.12 28.44
CA VAL A 58 16.45 20.56 28.37
C VAL A 58 16.32 21.85 29.17
N ARG A 59 16.10 22.97 28.48
CA ARG A 59 15.97 24.29 29.09
C ARG A 59 14.65 24.46 29.86
N PRO A 60 14.56 25.41 30.81
CA PRO A 60 13.33 25.67 31.55
C PRO A 60 12.14 26.02 30.65
N ASP A 61 12.38 26.72 29.55
CA ASP A 61 11.37 27.10 28.53
C ASP A 61 10.94 25.96 27.61
N GLN A 62 11.63 24.80 27.67
CA GLN A 62 11.29 23.56 26.96
C GLN A 62 10.61 22.51 27.87
N MET A 63 10.56 22.75 29.18
CA MET A 63 9.88 21.88 30.13
C MET A 63 8.35 22.02 29.99
N ASP A 64 7.65 20.89 29.97
CA ASP A 64 6.20 20.81 29.77
C ASP A 64 5.68 21.42 28.45
N VAL A 65 6.60 21.76 27.51
CA VAL A 65 6.26 22.25 26.17
C VAL A 65 6.20 21.07 25.19
N GLU A 66 5.13 21.02 24.40
CA GLU A 66 4.93 19.97 23.41
C GLU A 66 5.79 20.17 22.17
N PHE A 67 6.29 19.07 21.64
CA PHE A 67 6.98 19.00 20.37
C PHE A 67 6.64 17.69 19.65
N LEU A 68 6.92 17.62 18.35
CA LEU A 68 6.69 16.42 17.57
C LEU A 68 7.93 15.52 17.59
N TYR A 69 7.73 14.25 17.92
CA TYR A 69 8.72 13.20 17.77
C TYR A 69 8.35 12.29 16.61
N VAL A 70 9.27 12.15 15.65
CA VAL A 70 9.15 11.24 14.50
C VAL A 70 10.42 10.39 14.43
N HIS A 71 10.27 9.11 14.12
CA HIS A 71 11.39 8.25 13.77
C HIS A 71 11.31 7.82 12.31
N SER A 72 12.45 7.44 11.72
CA SER A 72 12.50 6.96 10.33
C SER A 72 13.71 6.04 10.10
N LEU A 73 13.76 5.42 8.91
CA LEU A 73 14.88 4.62 8.45
C LEU A 73 15.63 5.33 7.31
N PRO A 74 16.67 6.13 7.59
CA PRO A 74 17.46 6.78 6.55
C PRO A 74 18.31 5.80 5.73
N ALA A 75 18.58 4.62 6.29
CA ALA A 75 19.19 3.48 5.62
C ALA A 75 18.54 2.19 6.12
N GLY A 76 17.90 1.48 5.22
CA GLY A 76 17.15 0.26 5.49
C GLY A 76 17.74 -0.96 4.78
N LEU A 77 16.93 -2.03 4.67
CA LEU A 77 17.32 -3.30 4.05
C LEU A 77 17.25 -3.29 2.51
N GLY A 78 16.59 -2.31 1.91
CA GLY A 78 16.44 -2.25 0.46
C GLY A 78 15.60 -3.40 -0.12
N SER A 79 14.64 -3.92 0.63
CA SER A 79 13.71 -4.98 0.21
C SER A 79 12.27 -4.54 0.37
N ASN A 80 11.50 -4.56 -0.72
CA ASN A 80 10.05 -4.32 -0.65
C ASN A 80 9.31 -5.44 0.10
N ASP A 81 9.81 -6.66 0.03
CA ASP A 81 9.14 -7.83 0.61
C ASP A 81 9.19 -7.79 2.15
N ILE A 82 10.26 -7.22 2.69
CA ILE A 82 10.41 -7.02 4.15
C ILE A 82 9.77 -5.71 4.58
N GLY A 83 9.83 -4.66 3.75
CA GLY A 83 9.23 -3.36 4.03
C GLY A 83 10.02 -2.50 5.03
N LEU A 84 11.33 -2.68 5.11
CA LEU A 84 12.27 -1.89 5.93
C LEU A 84 13.27 -1.19 5.01
N ASP A 85 12.79 -0.29 4.18
CA ASP A 85 13.60 0.38 3.18
C ASP A 85 13.89 1.86 3.53
N ARG A 86 14.86 2.43 2.79
CA ARG A 86 15.30 3.81 2.98
C ARG A 86 14.15 4.80 2.82
N GLY A 87 14.02 5.73 3.74
CA GLY A 87 13.04 6.81 3.70
C GLY A 87 11.71 6.50 4.40
N GLN A 88 11.54 5.28 4.95
CA GLN A 88 10.32 4.90 5.65
C GLN A 88 10.14 5.74 6.91
N LEU A 89 9.02 6.47 6.99
CA LEU A 89 8.62 7.28 8.15
C LEU A 89 7.88 6.40 9.17
N GLY A 90 8.08 6.71 10.45
CA GLY A 90 7.27 6.21 11.56
C GLY A 90 6.12 7.15 11.92
N GLY A 91 5.42 6.85 13.00
CA GLY A 91 4.29 7.65 13.46
C GLY A 91 4.70 9.03 13.96
N ASN A 92 3.80 9.99 13.78
CA ASN A 92 3.90 11.34 14.32
C ASN A 92 3.40 11.34 15.77
N ARG A 93 4.25 11.67 16.74
CA ARG A 93 3.92 11.61 18.17
C ARG A 93 4.13 12.98 18.81
N VAL A 94 3.08 13.54 19.41
CA VAL A 94 3.21 14.76 20.23
C VAL A 94 3.72 14.38 21.62
N VAL A 95 4.88 14.89 21.98
CA VAL A 95 5.54 14.53 23.23
C VAL A 95 5.98 15.78 24.00
N LYS A 96 6.25 15.63 25.31
CA LYS A 96 6.86 16.67 26.15
C LYS A 96 7.75 16.07 27.22
N PHE A 97 8.71 16.86 27.71
CA PHE A 97 9.52 16.50 28.86
C PHE A 97 8.83 16.93 30.15
N VAL A 98 8.55 15.97 31.02
CA VAL A 98 7.89 16.17 32.31
C VAL A 98 8.85 15.77 33.44
N ARG A 99 9.02 16.64 34.44
CA ARG A 99 9.88 16.33 35.58
C ARG A 99 9.19 15.40 36.59
N ALA A 100 9.87 14.32 36.98
CA ALA A 100 9.49 13.40 38.01
C ALA A 100 10.66 13.15 38.99
N GLY A 101 10.78 13.98 40.01
CA GLY A 101 11.92 13.91 40.96
C GLY A 101 13.29 14.19 40.30
N ASN A 102 14.16 13.17 40.26
CA ASN A 102 15.46 13.23 39.59
C ASN A 102 15.47 12.64 38.19
N LYS A 103 14.27 12.60 37.53
CA LYS A 103 14.11 12.12 36.17
C LYS A 103 13.37 13.14 35.32
N LEU A 104 13.64 13.13 34.01
CA LEU A 104 12.76 13.65 33.00
C LEU A 104 12.06 12.49 32.29
N LEU A 105 10.75 12.54 32.19
CA LEU A 105 9.95 11.59 31.43
C LEU A 105 9.63 12.20 30.07
N LEU A 106 9.82 11.45 28.99
CA LEU A 106 9.31 11.79 27.67
C LEU A 106 7.90 11.22 27.56
N GLU A 107 6.91 12.08 27.72
CA GLU A 107 5.50 11.71 27.79
C GLU A 107 4.80 12.02 26.46
N GLU A 108 4.23 10.99 25.82
CA GLU A 108 3.39 11.11 24.62
C GLU A 108 1.95 11.45 25.04
N GLN A 109 1.41 12.49 24.42
CA GLN A 109 0.06 12.97 24.64
C GLN A 109 -0.95 12.15 23.83
N ASN A 110 -2.14 11.93 24.40
CA ASN A 110 -3.20 11.20 23.71
C ASN A 110 -4.20 12.14 23.04
N TYR A 111 -3.89 12.56 21.83
CA TYR A 111 -4.75 13.47 21.06
C TYR A 111 -5.93 12.79 20.37
N SER A 112 -6.11 11.47 20.49
CA SER A 112 -7.29 10.78 19.98
C SER A 112 -8.55 11.07 20.80
N TYR A 113 -8.40 11.60 22.01
CA TYR A 113 -9.49 11.93 22.93
C TYR A 113 -9.28 13.33 23.48
N ARG A 114 -10.24 14.22 23.26
CA ARG A 114 -10.16 15.65 23.61
C ARG A 114 -11.42 16.13 24.28
N ALA A 115 -11.36 17.28 24.90
CA ALA A 115 -12.50 18.12 25.24
C ALA A 115 -12.18 19.55 24.78
N GLU A 116 -12.74 19.97 23.63
CA GLU A 116 -12.59 21.34 23.10
C GLU A 116 -13.56 22.25 23.86
N SER A 117 -13.23 22.54 25.13
CA SER A 117 -14.06 23.24 26.08
C SER A 117 -13.28 24.33 26.81
N GLU A 118 -13.95 25.43 27.13
CA GLU A 118 -13.41 26.48 28.00
C GLU A 118 -13.37 26.05 29.49
N ASN A 119 -14.11 24.97 29.85
CA ASN A 119 -14.13 24.44 31.21
C ASN A 119 -12.89 23.56 31.49
N PRO A 120 -11.95 23.98 32.35
CA PRO A 120 -10.73 23.22 32.61
C PRO A 120 -11.01 21.87 33.32
N ALA A 121 -12.09 21.77 34.11
CA ALA A 121 -12.44 20.51 34.77
C ALA A 121 -12.96 19.46 33.77
N GLU A 122 -13.62 19.88 32.70
CA GLU A 122 -14.05 19.02 31.61
C GLU A 122 -12.83 18.49 30.82
N ARG A 123 -11.88 19.36 30.47
CA ARG A 123 -10.62 18.94 29.85
C ARG A 123 -9.85 17.95 30.73
N GLN A 124 -9.69 18.26 32.00
CA GLN A 124 -9.00 17.39 32.96
C GLN A 124 -9.70 16.02 33.10
N SER A 125 -11.04 15.98 33.12
CA SER A 125 -11.80 14.74 33.21
C SER A 125 -11.50 13.81 32.02
N VAL A 126 -11.33 14.35 30.79
CA VAL A 126 -10.97 13.56 29.61
C VAL A 126 -9.50 13.13 29.69
N GLU A 127 -8.59 14.01 30.07
CA GLU A 127 -7.17 13.63 30.26
C GLU A 127 -6.96 12.52 31.29
N GLU A 128 -7.74 12.51 32.38
CA GLU A 128 -7.67 11.47 33.40
C GLU A 128 -8.34 10.16 32.96
N ALA A 129 -9.28 10.20 32.01
CA ALA A 129 -9.98 9.03 31.49
C ALA A 129 -9.16 8.23 30.48
N PHE A 130 -8.21 8.86 29.78
CA PHE A 130 -7.44 8.25 28.69
C PHE A 130 -5.94 8.35 28.94
N ALA A 131 -5.29 7.18 29.01
CA ALA A 131 -3.89 7.08 29.39
C ALA A 131 -2.96 7.78 28.38
N LYS A 132 -1.92 8.43 28.89
CA LYS A 132 -0.74 8.87 28.17
C LYS A 132 0.31 7.77 28.18
N SER A 133 1.34 7.89 27.33
CA SER A 133 2.44 6.92 27.26
C SER A 133 3.76 7.57 27.63
N VAL A 134 4.50 6.99 28.57
CA VAL A 134 5.87 7.41 28.83
C VAL A 134 6.80 6.61 27.92
N LEU A 135 7.35 7.27 26.90
CA LEU A 135 8.24 6.63 25.92
C LEU A 135 9.60 6.30 26.52
N TRP A 136 10.09 7.13 27.47
CA TRP A 136 11.36 6.93 28.16
C TRP A 136 11.45 7.75 29.42
N GLY A 137 12.32 7.30 30.35
CA GLY A 137 12.65 8.03 31.58
C GLY A 137 14.17 8.25 31.69
N PHE A 138 14.59 9.50 31.65
CA PHE A 138 16.00 9.90 31.71
C PHE A 138 16.39 10.31 33.15
N SER A 139 17.53 9.85 33.64
CA SER A 139 18.13 10.41 34.88
C SER A 139 18.76 11.76 34.61
N CYS A 140 18.48 12.74 35.45
CA CYS A 140 19.14 14.03 35.39
C CYS A 140 20.62 13.90 35.80
N LEU A 141 21.56 14.25 34.92
CA LEU A 141 23.02 14.18 35.12
C LEU A 141 23.58 15.46 35.74
N ALA A 142 23.02 16.58 35.33
CA ALA A 142 23.36 17.93 35.80
C ALA A 142 22.09 18.79 35.83
N GLY A 143 22.10 19.92 36.50
CA GLY A 143 20.96 20.83 36.54
C GLY A 143 21.37 22.24 36.93
N GLU A 144 20.74 23.24 36.30
CA GLU A 144 21.02 24.67 36.53
C GLU A 144 19.75 25.48 36.23
N GLU A 145 19.38 26.36 37.17
CA GLU A 145 18.23 27.29 37.01
C GLU A 145 16.90 26.68 36.51
N GLY A 146 16.64 25.41 36.86
CA GLY A 146 15.41 24.72 36.44
C GLY A 146 15.52 23.95 35.12
N GLY A 147 16.64 24.03 34.41
CA GLY A 147 17.01 23.16 33.29
C GLY A 147 17.79 21.94 33.74
N PHE A 148 17.77 20.88 32.92
CA PHE A 148 18.38 19.59 33.23
C PHE A 148 19.15 19.02 32.05
N LEU A 149 20.28 18.39 32.31
CA LEU A 149 21.06 17.63 31.34
C LEU A 149 20.70 16.14 31.46
N ILE A 150 20.39 15.51 30.33
CA ILE A 150 20.09 14.07 30.25
C ILE A 150 20.98 13.37 29.23
N ASP A 151 21.18 12.05 29.42
CA ASP A 151 21.81 11.20 28.41
C ASP A 151 20.71 10.63 27.50
N LEU A 152 20.69 11.09 26.24
CA LEU A 152 19.70 10.67 25.23
C LEU A 152 20.08 9.34 24.55
N THR A 153 21.34 8.91 24.67
CA THR A 153 21.91 7.78 23.93
C THR A 153 21.11 6.48 24.05
N PRO A 154 20.69 6.02 25.25
CA PRO A 154 19.93 4.77 25.35
C PRO A 154 18.57 4.83 24.64
N PHE A 155 17.95 6.01 24.58
CA PHE A 155 16.71 6.23 23.85
C PHE A 155 16.92 6.14 22.33
N LEU A 156 18.07 6.64 21.84
CA LEU A 156 18.39 6.64 20.40
C LEU A 156 18.78 5.24 19.88
N LEU A 157 19.34 4.39 20.75
CA LEU A 157 19.78 3.03 20.39
C LEU A 157 18.68 1.97 20.47
N ARG A 158 17.46 2.33 20.83
CA ARG A 158 16.33 1.39 20.90
C ARG A 158 15.78 1.04 19.49
N ASP A 159 15.06 -0.05 19.38
CA ASP A 159 14.26 -0.38 18.18
C ASP A 159 13.01 0.52 18.10
N ALA A 160 13.21 1.76 17.68
CA ALA A 160 12.12 2.75 17.61
C ALA A 160 11.17 2.48 16.43
N HIS A 161 11.64 1.79 15.39
CA HIS A 161 10.88 1.53 14.16
C HIS A 161 10.19 0.16 14.16
N GLY A 162 10.44 -0.69 15.19
CA GLY A 162 9.84 -2.02 15.26
C GLY A 162 10.45 -3.02 14.27
N VAL A 163 11.73 -2.87 13.98
CA VAL A 163 12.47 -3.69 13.01
C VAL A 163 12.39 -5.18 13.35
N ALA A 164 12.60 -5.55 14.62
CA ALA A 164 12.54 -6.94 15.06
C ALA A 164 11.14 -7.53 14.87
N ALA A 165 10.09 -6.78 15.21
CA ALA A 165 8.71 -7.19 15.01
C ALA A 165 8.40 -7.37 13.51
N ARG A 166 8.83 -6.43 12.69
CA ARG A 166 8.60 -6.48 11.24
C ARG A 166 9.30 -7.67 10.56
N LEU A 167 10.55 -7.98 10.95
CA LEU A 167 11.27 -9.16 10.46
C LEU A 167 10.53 -10.46 10.81
N LYS A 168 10.00 -10.54 12.04
CA LYS A 168 9.21 -11.68 12.49
C LYS A 168 7.89 -11.83 11.71
N GLU A 169 7.15 -10.75 11.51
CA GLU A 169 5.92 -10.72 10.71
C GLU A 169 6.16 -11.12 9.25
N ALA A 170 7.30 -10.70 8.68
CA ALA A 170 7.70 -11.09 7.34
C ALA A 170 8.21 -12.54 7.24
N GLY A 171 8.29 -13.27 8.36
CA GLY A 171 8.79 -14.65 8.39
C GLY A 171 10.30 -14.76 8.18
N GLU A 172 11.05 -13.67 8.38
CA GLU A 172 12.49 -13.61 8.11
C GLU A 172 13.36 -14.07 9.30
N GLY A 173 12.77 -14.21 10.48
CA GLY A 173 13.45 -14.72 11.67
C GLY A 173 13.17 -13.91 12.94
N ASP A 174 13.71 -14.37 14.06
CA ASP A 174 13.65 -13.69 15.35
C ASP A 174 14.99 -12.97 15.60
N TYR A 175 14.92 -11.63 15.76
CA TYR A 175 16.08 -10.76 15.93
C TYR A 175 15.94 -9.90 17.17
N ARG A 176 17.07 -9.52 17.76
CA ARG A 176 17.16 -8.59 18.88
C ARG A 176 18.30 -7.60 18.69
N ILE A 177 18.25 -6.44 19.35
CA ILE A 177 19.34 -5.47 19.30
C ILE A 177 20.62 -6.06 19.90
N SER A 178 21.73 -5.85 19.22
CA SER A 178 23.08 -6.10 19.73
C SER A 178 23.70 -4.78 20.21
N GLU A 179 23.71 -4.56 21.52
CA GLU A 179 24.24 -3.31 22.12
C GLU A 179 25.73 -3.07 21.76
N GLU A 180 26.52 -4.13 21.76
CA GLU A 180 27.96 -4.05 21.44
C GLU A 180 28.24 -3.60 19.99
N ARG A 181 27.27 -3.80 19.09
CA ARG A 181 27.40 -3.47 17.66
C ARG A 181 26.57 -2.24 17.29
N SER A 182 26.01 -1.55 18.27
CA SER A 182 25.16 -0.36 18.06
C SER A 182 25.84 0.87 18.63
N ALA A 183 25.77 2.01 17.92
CA ALA A 183 26.39 3.25 18.33
C ALA A 183 25.69 4.47 17.70
N ILE A 184 25.86 5.63 18.31
CA ILE A 184 25.49 6.92 17.72
C ILE A 184 26.25 7.12 16.41
N TYR A 185 25.59 7.72 15.43
CA TYR A 185 26.18 8.13 14.15
C TYR A 185 26.32 9.67 14.07
N PRO A 186 27.39 10.24 14.62
CA PRO A 186 27.49 11.69 14.89
C PRO A 186 27.48 12.54 13.61
N ALA A 187 27.94 12.01 12.47
CA ALA A 187 27.94 12.73 11.20
C ALA A 187 26.55 13.18 10.73
N ARG A 188 25.49 12.54 11.27
CA ARG A 188 24.10 12.82 10.95
C ARG A 188 23.29 13.30 12.16
N CYS A 189 23.96 13.59 13.28
CA CYS A 189 23.35 14.30 14.40
C CYS A 189 23.50 15.80 14.15
N LYS A 190 22.41 16.52 13.94
CA LYS A 190 22.39 17.93 13.53
C LYS A 190 21.28 18.71 14.21
N ALA A 191 21.55 19.94 14.55
CA ALA A 191 20.56 20.86 15.06
C ALA A 191 20.22 21.92 14.01
N PHE A 192 18.92 22.16 13.81
CA PHE A 192 18.38 23.17 12.90
C PHE A 192 17.46 24.12 13.67
N PRO A 193 17.08 25.29 13.11
CA PRO A 193 16.24 26.25 13.83
C PRO A 193 14.88 25.73 14.29
N ARG A 194 14.31 24.73 13.60
CA ARG A 194 12.98 24.18 13.89
C ARG A 194 12.96 22.68 14.19
N ASN A 195 14.11 22.02 14.11
CA ASN A 195 14.23 20.60 14.43
C ASN A 195 15.64 20.22 14.85
N THR A 196 15.75 19.16 15.64
CA THR A 196 17.03 18.55 16.00
C THR A 196 16.95 17.07 15.66
N GLU A 197 17.97 16.59 14.98
CA GLU A 197 18.01 15.29 14.30
C GLU A 197 19.14 14.44 14.89
N PHE A 198 18.80 13.21 15.25
CA PHE A 198 19.76 12.25 15.77
C PHE A 198 19.73 10.98 14.95
N GLU A 199 20.88 10.41 14.69
CA GLU A 199 20.99 9.15 13.95
C GLU A 199 21.87 8.15 14.69
N ALA A 200 21.43 6.91 14.76
CA ALA A 200 22.15 5.79 15.37
C ALA A 200 22.31 4.65 14.36
N THR A 201 23.45 3.99 14.40
CA THR A 201 23.67 2.68 13.79
C THR A 201 23.18 1.64 14.78
N VAL A 202 22.15 0.88 14.42
CA VAL A 202 21.57 -0.19 15.26
C VAL A 202 21.71 -1.52 14.56
N THR A 203 22.35 -2.46 15.22
CA THR A 203 22.55 -3.82 14.70
C THR A 203 21.64 -4.79 15.44
N PHE A 204 20.94 -5.60 14.65
CA PHE A 204 20.10 -6.69 15.13
C PHE A 204 20.83 -8.01 14.89
N GLU A 205 20.91 -8.85 15.90
CA GLU A 205 21.45 -10.21 15.81
C GLU A 205 20.33 -11.24 16.00
N GLY A 206 20.33 -12.30 15.22
CA GLY A 206 19.28 -13.30 15.28
C GLY A 206 19.50 -14.51 14.40
N GLU A 207 18.49 -15.36 14.34
CA GLU A 207 18.50 -16.58 13.50
C GLU A 207 17.63 -16.35 12.27
N PRO A 208 18.22 -16.25 11.06
CA PRO A 208 17.47 -16.08 9.83
C PRO A 208 16.65 -17.34 9.51
N SER A 209 15.38 -17.17 9.15
CA SER A 209 14.49 -18.27 8.73
C SER A 209 13.84 -18.00 7.37
N GLY A 210 13.84 -16.76 6.92
CA GLY A 210 13.23 -16.32 5.67
C GLY A 210 14.18 -16.37 4.47
N LYS A 211 13.63 -16.04 3.31
CA LYS A 211 14.34 -16.06 2.03
C LYS A 211 14.83 -14.70 1.55
N PHE A 212 14.33 -13.59 2.14
CA PHE A 212 14.62 -12.26 1.63
C PHE A 212 15.82 -11.61 2.31
N VAL A 213 15.97 -11.74 3.64
CA VAL A 213 17.13 -11.20 4.37
C VAL A 213 18.45 -11.66 3.73
N PRO A 214 18.67 -12.97 3.38
CA PRO A 214 19.92 -13.42 2.77
C PRO A 214 20.24 -12.77 1.41
N THR A 215 19.24 -12.15 0.75
CA THR A 215 19.44 -11.50 -0.56
C THR A 215 19.87 -10.04 -0.45
N VAL A 216 19.76 -9.42 0.73
CA VAL A 216 19.95 -7.97 0.92
C VAL A 216 20.99 -7.62 1.98
N VAL A 217 21.44 -8.57 2.77
CA VAL A 217 22.51 -8.36 3.75
C VAL A 217 23.65 -9.37 3.56
N PRO A 218 24.91 -8.96 3.83
CA PRO A 218 26.05 -9.86 3.64
C PRO A 218 26.12 -10.99 4.68
N SER A 219 25.61 -10.78 5.89
CA SER A 219 25.53 -11.75 6.99
C SER A 219 24.11 -11.77 7.52
N PRO A 220 23.29 -12.75 7.15
CA PRO A 220 21.86 -12.77 7.50
C PRO A 220 21.56 -12.78 9.00
N GLU A 221 22.49 -13.26 9.82
CA GLU A 221 22.43 -13.25 11.29
C GLU A 221 22.70 -11.87 11.91
N LEU A 222 23.21 -10.91 11.13
CA LEU A 222 23.60 -9.56 11.59
C LEU A 222 23.03 -8.49 10.64
N ILE A 223 21.94 -7.87 11.05
CA ILE A 223 21.27 -6.83 10.27
C ILE A 223 21.61 -5.46 10.88
N THR A 224 22.29 -4.61 10.12
CA THR A 224 22.64 -3.26 10.57
C THR A 224 21.86 -2.22 9.78
N LEU A 225 21.08 -1.39 10.50
CA LEU A 225 20.29 -0.30 9.95
C LEU A 225 20.69 1.04 10.54
N ARG A 226 20.23 2.14 9.95
CA ARG A 226 20.24 3.46 10.57
C ARG A 226 18.87 3.76 11.14
N MET A 227 18.86 4.12 12.42
CA MET A 227 17.66 4.59 13.10
C MET A 227 17.76 6.09 13.25
N HIS A 228 16.77 6.83 12.79
CA HIS A 228 16.72 8.27 12.82
C HIS A 228 15.63 8.77 13.75
N HIS A 229 15.91 9.81 14.51
CA HIS A 229 14.98 10.41 15.47
C HIS A 229 14.96 11.93 15.25
N SER A 230 13.77 12.47 15.01
CA SER A 230 13.52 13.89 14.77
C SER A 230 12.73 14.49 15.91
N PHE A 231 13.27 15.54 16.54
CA PHE A 231 12.55 16.39 17.49
C PHE A 231 12.19 17.69 16.76
N ILE A 232 10.92 17.90 16.50
CA ILE A 232 10.44 18.94 15.60
C ILE A 232 9.55 19.91 16.38
N GLN A 233 9.81 21.21 16.18
CA GLN A 233 8.95 22.26 16.69
C GLN A 233 7.56 22.16 16.07
N LEU A 234 6.54 22.07 16.90
CA LEU A 234 5.15 22.13 16.43
C LEU A 234 4.84 23.52 15.82
N PRO A 235 3.97 23.59 14.81
CA PRO A 235 3.49 24.84 14.26
C PRO A 235 2.77 25.70 15.30
N ASP A 236 2.66 27.01 15.01
CA ASP A 236 1.85 27.93 15.80
C ASP A 236 0.34 27.65 15.62
N GLU A 237 -0.48 28.26 16.47
CA GLU A 237 -1.94 28.08 16.49
C GLU A 237 -2.68 28.76 15.31
N GLY A 238 -1.94 29.32 14.33
CA GLY A 238 -2.55 30.05 13.21
C GLY A 238 -3.15 29.17 12.11
N PHE A 239 -2.96 27.85 12.14
CA PHE A 239 -3.51 26.94 11.13
C PHE A 239 -5.03 26.77 11.30
N ARG A 240 -5.77 26.96 10.22
CA ARG A 240 -7.22 26.75 10.17
C ARG A 240 -7.53 25.35 9.67
N MET A 241 -7.97 24.46 10.56
CA MET A 241 -8.40 23.11 10.19
C MET A 241 -9.59 23.15 9.25
N ARG A 242 -9.61 22.27 8.24
CA ARG A 242 -10.75 22.10 7.32
C ARG A 242 -11.46 20.79 7.64
N PRO A 243 -12.80 20.80 7.76
CA PRO A 243 -13.56 19.57 7.96
C PRO A 243 -13.26 18.56 6.85
N TYR A 244 -13.20 17.30 7.23
CA TYR A 244 -13.18 16.20 6.26
C TYR A 244 -14.62 15.96 5.76
N ASP A 245 -14.75 15.79 4.45
CA ASP A 245 -15.98 15.34 3.82
C ASP A 245 -15.67 14.06 3.02
N PRO A 246 -16.51 13.00 3.08
CA PRO A 246 -16.24 11.75 2.37
C PRO A 246 -16.16 11.89 0.85
N ARG A 247 -16.60 13.02 0.30
CA ARG A 247 -16.53 13.34 -1.14
C ARG A 247 -15.27 14.13 -1.52
N SER A 248 -14.47 14.57 -0.52
CA SER A 248 -13.36 15.51 -0.75
C SER A 248 -12.09 14.88 -1.31
N GLY A 249 -11.88 13.57 -1.07
CA GLY A 249 -10.70 12.84 -1.54
C GLY A 249 -9.42 13.13 -0.76
N TYR A 250 -9.51 13.46 0.51
CA TYR A 250 -8.37 13.75 1.38
C TYR A 250 -8.11 12.65 2.40
N PHE A 251 -6.85 12.51 2.81
CA PHE A 251 -6.51 11.92 4.09
C PHE A 251 -6.93 12.82 5.24
N TYR A 252 -7.13 12.25 6.43
CA TYR A 252 -7.65 13.01 7.57
C TYR A 252 -7.00 12.59 8.89
N ILE A 253 -7.10 13.50 9.88
CA ILE A 253 -6.97 13.18 11.30
C ILE A 253 -8.37 13.00 11.89
N ALA A 254 -8.49 12.12 12.89
CA ALA A 254 -9.74 11.94 13.62
C ALA A 254 -9.50 11.92 15.13
N PHE A 255 -10.43 12.48 15.89
CA PHE A 255 -10.43 12.44 17.34
C PHE A 255 -11.85 12.48 17.90
N LYS A 256 -12.02 12.02 19.13
CA LYS A 256 -13.30 12.10 19.85
C LYS A 256 -13.29 13.33 20.76
N ASP A 257 -14.21 14.27 20.49
CA ASP A 257 -14.39 15.49 21.30
C ASP A 257 -15.53 15.30 22.29
N TYR A 258 -15.19 15.08 23.55
CA TYR A 258 -16.15 14.86 24.62
C TYR A 258 -16.89 16.13 25.08
N ALA A 259 -16.49 17.30 24.58
CA ALA A 259 -17.22 18.56 24.76
C ALA A 259 -18.26 18.80 23.66
N SER A 260 -18.31 17.96 22.63
CA SER A 260 -19.33 18.07 21.58
C SER A 260 -20.74 17.94 22.16
N PRO A 261 -21.71 18.76 21.70
CA PRO A 261 -23.11 18.61 22.07
C PRO A 261 -23.59 17.17 21.81
N PHE A 262 -24.40 16.61 22.72
CA PHE A 262 -24.90 15.21 22.57
C PHE A 262 -25.75 14.99 21.31
N THR A 263 -26.14 16.03 20.59
CA THR A 263 -26.86 15.99 19.32
C THR A 263 -25.94 15.94 18.11
N GLU A 264 -24.62 16.13 18.30
CA GLU A 264 -23.60 16.11 17.28
C GLU A 264 -22.75 14.83 17.38
N PRO A 265 -22.08 14.43 16.29
CA PRO A 265 -21.12 13.33 16.33
C PRO A 265 -19.99 13.60 17.34
N LEU A 266 -19.68 12.60 18.14
CA LEU A 266 -18.54 12.64 19.06
C LEU A 266 -17.21 12.68 18.31
N GLU A 267 -17.13 11.97 17.19
CA GLU A 267 -15.92 11.87 16.36
C GLU A 267 -15.88 13.00 15.34
N LYS A 268 -14.78 13.74 15.36
CA LYS A 268 -14.51 14.88 14.45
C LYS A 268 -13.40 14.45 13.50
N HIS A 269 -13.53 14.86 12.24
CA HIS A 269 -12.58 14.54 11.18
C HIS A 269 -12.14 15.82 10.49
N TYR A 270 -10.84 16.00 10.27
CA TYR A 270 -10.26 17.15 9.57
C TYR A 270 -9.24 16.65 8.56
N ILE A 271 -9.25 17.25 7.34
CA ILE A 271 -8.28 16.89 6.30
C ILE A 271 -6.86 17.25 6.72
N ILE A 272 -5.89 16.50 6.19
CA ILE A 272 -4.50 16.92 6.28
C ILE A 272 -4.15 17.76 5.05
N CYS A 273 -3.50 18.91 5.24
CA CYS A 273 -3.02 19.75 4.15
C CYS A 273 -1.91 20.71 4.61
N HIS A 274 -1.18 21.29 3.66
CA HIS A 274 -0.21 22.34 3.96
C HIS A 274 -0.93 23.65 4.29
N ARG A 275 -0.33 24.47 5.15
CA ARG A 275 -0.74 25.87 5.33
C ARG A 275 -0.43 26.65 4.07
N LEU A 276 -1.45 27.24 3.45
CA LEU A 276 -1.29 28.07 2.26
C LEU A 276 -2.24 29.27 2.32
N GLU A 277 -1.69 30.47 2.37
CA GLU A 277 -2.43 31.73 2.50
C GLU A 277 -1.92 32.74 1.49
N LYS A 278 -2.82 33.57 0.92
CA LYS A 278 -2.46 34.68 0.04
C LYS A 278 -1.81 35.82 0.84
N LYS A 279 -0.71 36.39 0.34
CA LYS A 279 -0.12 37.62 0.91
C LYS A 279 -1.14 38.77 0.93
N ASN A 280 -1.96 38.87 -0.13
CA ASN A 280 -3.06 39.81 -0.21
C ASN A 280 -4.37 39.02 -0.36
N PRO A 281 -5.09 38.76 0.76
CA PRO A 281 -6.32 37.96 0.72
C PRO A 281 -7.45 38.56 -0.13
N LEU A 282 -7.42 39.87 -0.35
CA LEU A 282 -8.43 40.57 -1.15
C LEU A 282 -8.15 40.61 -2.64
N ALA A 283 -6.95 40.25 -3.06
CA ALA A 283 -6.59 40.21 -4.47
C ALA A 283 -7.11 38.92 -5.14
N GLU A 284 -7.62 39.06 -6.36
CA GLU A 284 -7.99 37.93 -7.20
C GLU A 284 -6.81 36.99 -7.38
N ARG A 285 -5.63 37.52 -7.70
CA ARG A 285 -4.37 36.78 -7.79
C ARG A 285 -3.34 37.37 -6.81
N SER A 286 -2.64 36.47 -6.07
CA SER A 286 -1.62 36.88 -5.11
C SER A 286 -0.57 35.79 -4.96
N GLU A 287 0.68 36.17 -4.71
CA GLU A 287 1.68 35.24 -4.18
C GLU A 287 1.22 34.67 -2.83
N PRO A 288 1.65 33.48 -2.44
CA PRO A 288 1.42 32.95 -1.10
C PRO A 288 2.32 33.63 -0.07
N VAL A 289 1.91 33.64 1.20
CA VAL A 289 2.79 34.04 2.32
C VAL A 289 4.04 33.19 2.35
N LYS A 290 3.88 31.86 2.19
CA LYS A 290 4.99 30.89 2.05
C LYS A 290 4.60 29.89 0.96
N PRO A 291 5.38 29.73 -0.10
CA PRO A 291 5.14 28.74 -1.13
C PRO A 291 5.41 27.32 -0.61
N ILE A 292 4.73 26.34 -1.18
CA ILE A 292 5.02 24.91 -1.02
C ILE A 292 6.13 24.56 -2.01
N VAL A 293 7.32 24.26 -1.52
CA VAL A 293 8.48 23.95 -2.38
C VAL A 293 8.95 22.53 -2.10
N TYR A 294 9.06 21.73 -3.15
CA TYR A 294 9.65 20.39 -3.09
C TYR A 294 11.05 20.40 -3.68
N TYR A 295 11.94 19.66 -3.06
CA TYR A 295 13.33 19.56 -3.46
C TYR A 295 13.67 18.16 -3.92
N LEU A 296 14.28 18.05 -5.11
CA LEU A 296 14.65 16.77 -5.68
C LEU A 296 15.98 16.27 -5.11
N ASP A 297 16.02 14.97 -4.74
CA ASP A 297 17.23 14.28 -4.31
C ASP A 297 18.35 14.43 -5.37
N PRO A 298 19.52 14.94 -5.03
CA PRO A 298 20.64 15.09 -5.96
C PRO A 298 21.12 13.76 -6.58
N GLY A 299 20.79 12.62 -5.96
CA GLY A 299 21.10 11.29 -6.47
C GLY A 299 20.27 10.80 -7.65
N VAL A 300 19.28 11.56 -8.14
CA VAL A 300 18.49 11.18 -9.30
C VAL A 300 19.28 11.45 -10.58
N PRO A 301 19.53 10.44 -11.44
CA PRO A 301 20.21 10.64 -12.73
C PRO A 301 19.27 11.15 -13.82
N GLU A 302 19.82 11.75 -14.89
CA GLU A 302 19.09 12.03 -16.12
C GLU A 302 18.83 10.73 -16.92
N PRO A 303 17.72 10.62 -17.69
CA PRO A 303 16.65 11.61 -17.88
C PRO A 303 15.55 11.57 -16.80
N MET A 304 15.64 10.69 -15.80
CA MET A 304 14.64 10.54 -14.74
C MET A 304 14.48 11.83 -13.94
N ARG A 305 15.58 12.55 -13.67
CA ARG A 305 15.57 13.82 -12.95
C ARG A 305 14.62 14.83 -13.59
N SER A 306 14.80 15.07 -14.91
CA SER A 306 13.96 16.00 -15.67
C SER A 306 12.48 15.56 -15.66
N ALA A 307 12.20 14.27 -15.86
CA ALA A 307 10.85 13.73 -15.86
C ALA A 307 10.15 13.88 -14.50
N LEU A 308 10.84 13.58 -13.39
CA LEU A 308 10.29 13.74 -12.04
C LEU A 308 9.98 15.20 -11.72
N LYS A 309 10.89 16.12 -12.09
CA LYS A 309 10.70 17.56 -11.87
C LYS A 309 9.50 18.09 -12.65
N GLU A 310 9.38 17.68 -13.91
CA GLU A 310 8.26 18.04 -14.78
C GLU A 310 6.93 17.55 -14.20
N GLY A 311 6.80 16.24 -13.95
CA GLY A 311 5.55 15.66 -13.46
C GLY A 311 5.13 16.21 -12.09
N ALA A 312 6.05 16.33 -11.13
CA ALA A 312 5.76 16.91 -9.84
C ALA A 312 5.32 18.38 -9.92
N SER A 313 5.80 19.13 -10.93
CA SER A 313 5.46 20.55 -11.11
C SER A 313 4.03 20.78 -11.63
N TRP A 314 3.34 19.76 -12.14
CA TRP A 314 1.96 19.91 -12.64
C TRP A 314 1.01 20.49 -11.58
N TRP A 315 1.24 20.24 -10.29
CA TRP A 315 0.40 20.75 -9.22
C TRP A 315 0.32 22.28 -9.17
N ASN A 316 1.30 23.02 -9.70
CA ASN A 316 1.24 24.47 -9.74
C ASN A 316 0.01 25.00 -10.51
N GLU A 317 -0.43 24.29 -11.56
CA GLU A 317 -1.61 24.64 -12.33
C GLU A 317 -2.87 24.68 -11.46
N ALA A 318 -3.04 23.75 -10.55
CA ALA A 318 -4.18 23.70 -9.65
C ALA A 318 -4.19 24.88 -8.67
N PHE A 319 -3.03 25.29 -8.17
CA PHE A 319 -2.92 26.46 -7.28
C PHE A 319 -3.10 27.77 -8.04
N GLU A 320 -2.63 27.88 -9.28
CA GLU A 320 -2.88 29.05 -10.13
C GLU A 320 -4.37 29.24 -10.44
N ALA A 321 -5.10 28.15 -10.66
CA ALA A 321 -6.55 28.17 -10.85
C ALA A 321 -7.31 28.73 -9.62
N LEU A 322 -6.71 28.65 -8.43
CA LEU A 322 -7.24 29.25 -7.19
C LEU A 322 -6.82 30.70 -6.97
N GLY A 323 -6.10 31.29 -7.95
CA GLY A 323 -5.60 32.66 -7.88
C GLY A 323 -4.35 32.82 -7.04
N PHE A 324 -3.59 31.78 -6.84
CA PHE A 324 -2.22 31.90 -6.33
C PHE A 324 -1.23 32.14 -7.47
N ILE A 325 -0.09 32.74 -7.17
CA ILE A 325 1.02 32.97 -8.11
C ILE A 325 2.22 32.24 -7.53
N ASP A 326 2.79 31.29 -8.30
CA ASP A 326 3.98 30.51 -7.91
C ASP A 326 3.87 29.86 -6.52
N ALA A 327 2.69 29.34 -6.16
CA ALA A 327 2.45 28.77 -4.85
C ALA A 327 3.06 27.37 -4.65
N PHE A 328 3.22 26.63 -5.74
CA PHE A 328 3.84 25.31 -5.73
C PHE A 328 5.02 25.27 -6.69
N ARG A 329 6.16 24.78 -6.21
CA ARG A 329 7.38 24.72 -7.01
C ARG A 329 8.19 23.46 -6.74
N VAL A 330 8.88 22.97 -7.76
CA VAL A 330 9.85 21.86 -7.63
C VAL A 330 11.23 22.37 -8.04
N GLU A 331 12.15 22.35 -7.09
CA GLU A 331 13.48 22.93 -7.24
C GLU A 331 14.57 21.88 -6.94
N ASP A 332 15.78 22.20 -7.27
CA ASP A 332 16.95 21.46 -6.82
C ASP A 332 17.31 21.93 -5.39
N LEU A 333 17.77 21.01 -4.56
CA LEU A 333 18.15 21.36 -3.19
C LEU A 333 19.27 22.42 -3.22
N PRO A 334 19.13 23.58 -2.54
CA PRO A 334 20.13 24.62 -2.51
C PRO A 334 21.50 24.11 -2.03
N GLU A 335 22.57 24.68 -2.59
CA GLU A 335 23.95 24.34 -2.14
C GLU A 335 24.11 24.60 -0.62
N GLY A 336 24.60 23.60 0.09
CA GLY A 336 24.76 23.65 1.56
C GLY A 336 23.49 23.39 2.36
N ALA A 337 22.31 23.25 1.72
CA ALA A 337 21.09 22.85 2.42
C ALA A 337 21.15 21.36 2.79
N ASP A 338 20.57 21.03 3.94
CA ASP A 338 20.47 19.64 4.38
C ASP A 338 19.03 19.14 4.29
N PRO A 339 18.76 18.01 3.62
CA PRO A 339 17.40 17.46 3.50
C PRO A 339 16.78 17.02 4.86
N MET A 340 17.57 16.92 5.92
CA MET A 340 17.06 16.66 7.27
C MET A 340 16.37 17.89 7.90
N ASP A 341 16.68 19.10 7.45
CA ASP A 341 15.99 20.30 7.92
C ASP A 341 14.49 20.19 7.52
N VAL A 342 13.63 20.29 8.52
CA VAL A 342 12.18 20.13 8.36
C VAL A 342 11.54 21.14 7.40
N ARG A 343 12.24 22.23 7.10
CA ARG A 343 11.77 23.25 6.17
C ARG A 343 11.78 22.85 4.70
N TYR A 344 12.44 21.72 4.35
CA TYR A 344 12.57 21.23 2.98
C TYR A 344 11.68 19.98 2.75
N ASN A 345 10.62 20.08 1.94
CA ASN A 345 9.92 18.91 1.43
C ASN A 345 10.81 18.17 0.43
N LEU A 346 10.80 16.86 0.42
CA LEU A 346 11.77 16.05 -0.30
C LEU A 346 11.12 15.07 -1.27
N ILE A 347 11.66 14.99 -2.49
CA ILE A 347 11.41 13.91 -3.45
C ILE A 347 12.68 13.04 -3.48
N GLN A 348 12.63 11.89 -2.81
CA GLN A 348 13.77 11.01 -2.61
C GLN A 348 13.81 9.87 -3.63
N TRP A 349 15.01 9.56 -4.14
CA TRP A 349 15.27 8.42 -5.02
C TRP A 349 15.75 7.21 -4.22
N VAL A 350 15.01 6.08 -4.28
CA VAL A 350 15.26 4.91 -3.44
C VAL A 350 15.63 3.70 -4.28
N HIS A 351 16.74 3.05 -3.93
CA HIS A 351 17.18 1.80 -4.54
C HIS A 351 16.70 0.61 -3.71
N ARG A 352 16.21 -0.44 -4.39
CA ARG A 352 15.78 -1.69 -3.77
C ARG A 352 16.27 -2.89 -4.57
N SER A 353 16.40 -4.03 -3.93
CA SER A 353 16.83 -5.28 -4.58
C SER A 353 15.82 -5.80 -5.61
N THR A 354 14.55 -5.52 -5.38
CA THR A 354 13.45 -5.91 -6.26
C THR A 354 12.61 -4.69 -6.62
N ARG A 355 11.87 -4.80 -7.72
CA ARG A 355 10.87 -3.78 -8.08
C ARG A 355 9.78 -3.71 -7.02
N GLY A 356 9.26 -2.53 -6.80
CA GLY A 356 8.26 -2.27 -5.78
C GLY A 356 7.57 -0.94 -5.98
N TRP A 357 6.78 -0.59 -5.00
CA TRP A 357 5.99 0.63 -4.99
C TRP A 357 6.81 1.88 -4.63
N SER A 358 6.28 3.02 -5.02
CA SER A 358 6.64 4.33 -4.50
C SER A 358 5.61 4.75 -3.47
N TYR A 359 5.89 5.74 -2.66
CA TYR A 359 4.93 6.29 -1.71
C TYR A 359 5.22 7.75 -1.38
N GLY A 360 4.15 8.52 -1.18
CA GLY A 360 4.17 9.83 -0.58
C GLY A 360 3.72 9.76 0.88
N GLY A 361 4.53 10.28 1.80
CA GLY A 361 4.20 10.39 3.21
C GLY A 361 4.44 11.81 3.71
N SER A 362 3.88 12.15 4.86
CA SER A 362 4.03 13.48 5.43
C SER A 362 4.29 13.44 6.92
N VAL A 363 5.11 14.36 7.39
CA VAL A 363 5.18 14.73 8.80
C VAL A 363 4.03 15.69 9.06
N VAL A 364 3.08 15.26 9.90
CA VAL A 364 1.82 15.96 10.15
C VAL A 364 1.71 16.30 11.63
N ASP A 365 1.19 17.47 11.96
CA ASP A 365 0.77 17.79 13.33
C ASP A 365 -0.52 17.05 13.67
N PRO A 366 -0.50 16.03 14.59
CA PRO A 366 -1.69 15.26 14.92
C PRO A 366 -2.78 16.07 15.63
N ARG A 367 -2.46 17.28 16.07
CA ARG A 367 -3.42 18.17 16.74
C ARG A 367 -4.36 18.85 15.74
N THR A 368 -3.82 19.17 14.52
CA THR A 368 -4.50 20.04 13.56
C THR A 368 -4.64 19.48 12.15
N GLY A 369 -3.81 18.49 11.76
CA GLY A 369 -3.70 18.02 10.39
C GLY A 369 -2.80 18.88 9.50
N GLU A 370 -2.08 19.88 10.04
CA GLU A 370 -1.11 20.66 9.26
C GLU A 370 0.06 19.81 8.81
N ILE A 371 0.33 19.77 7.51
CA ILE A 371 1.52 19.12 6.95
C ILE A 371 2.73 20.02 7.19
N ILE A 372 3.68 19.52 7.96
CA ILE A 372 4.92 20.22 8.30
C ILE A 372 5.98 19.96 7.22
N LYS A 373 6.07 18.70 6.74
CA LYS A 373 7.02 18.28 5.70
C LYS A 373 6.45 17.15 4.87
N GLY A 374 6.44 17.32 3.55
CA GLY A 374 6.18 16.24 2.60
C GLY A 374 7.44 15.42 2.33
N HIS A 375 7.31 14.10 2.23
CA HIS A 375 8.38 13.17 1.93
C HIS A 375 7.93 12.13 0.91
N VAL A 376 8.40 12.27 -0.32
CA VAL A 376 8.12 11.38 -1.44
C VAL A 376 9.28 10.40 -1.60
N SER A 377 8.99 9.10 -1.70
CA SER A 377 9.96 8.02 -1.98
C SER A 377 9.66 7.35 -3.31
N LEU A 378 10.55 7.53 -4.29
CA LEU A 378 10.41 6.97 -5.64
C LEU A 378 11.40 5.83 -5.87
N GLY A 379 10.87 4.66 -6.22
CA GLY A 379 11.66 3.46 -6.48
C GLY A 379 12.40 3.52 -7.83
N SER A 380 13.72 3.39 -7.82
CA SER A 380 14.58 3.49 -9.01
C SER A 380 14.35 2.37 -10.04
N LEU A 381 13.83 1.22 -9.63
CA LEU A 381 13.52 0.12 -10.54
C LEU A 381 12.20 0.30 -11.28
N ARG A 382 11.41 1.30 -10.91
CA ARG A 382 10.12 1.56 -11.53
C ARG A 382 10.24 1.78 -13.03
N ILE A 383 11.13 2.68 -13.46
CA ILE A 383 11.30 2.98 -14.88
C ILE A 383 11.75 1.75 -15.70
N ARG A 384 12.55 0.86 -15.11
CA ARG A 384 12.97 -0.38 -15.78
C ARG A 384 11.81 -1.32 -16.01
N GLN A 385 10.85 -1.32 -15.12
CA GLN A 385 9.63 -2.13 -15.21
C GLN A 385 8.69 -1.60 -16.29
N ASP A 386 8.48 -0.28 -16.33
CA ASP A 386 7.65 0.35 -17.35
C ASP A 386 8.30 0.20 -18.74
N PHE A 387 9.63 0.26 -18.80
CA PHE A 387 10.38 0.00 -20.01
C PHE A 387 10.26 -1.48 -20.47
N LEU A 388 10.29 -2.45 -19.55
CA LEU A 388 10.09 -3.88 -19.84
C LEU A 388 8.74 -4.15 -20.51
N LEU A 389 7.68 -3.48 -20.05
CA LEU A 389 6.36 -3.56 -20.69
C LEU A 389 6.38 -2.97 -22.10
N ALA A 390 7.04 -1.83 -22.30
CA ALA A 390 7.19 -1.23 -23.61
C ALA A 390 8.03 -2.12 -24.56
N GLU A 391 9.10 -2.75 -24.07
CA GLU A 391 9.88 -3.76 -24.82
C GLU A 391 8.98 -4.91 -25.30
N GLY A 392 8.11 -5.41 -24.42
CA GLY A 392 7.17 -6.47 -24.73
C GLY A 392 6.17 -6.10 -25.82
N LEU A 393 5.65 -4.87 -25.78
CA LEU A 393 4.63 -4.38 -26.69
C LEU A 393 5.19 -3.97 -28.07
N LEU A 394 6.36 -3.37 -28.09
CA LEU A 394 6.88 -2.66 -29.27
C LEU A 394 7.92 -3.45 -30.08
N ALA A 395 8.54 -4.50 -29.51
CA ALA A 395 9.68 -5.23 -30.08
C ALA A 395 10.75 -4.25 -30.64
N PRO A 396 11.33 -3.37 -29.79
CA PRO A 396 12.02 -2.17 -30.25
C PRO A 396 13.41 -2.42 -30.85
N TYR A 397 13.93 -3.65 -30.76
CA TYR A 397 15.27 -3.96 -31.24
C TYR A 397 15.29 -4.43 -32.70
N GLY A 398 14.14 -4.73 -33.29
CA GLY A 398 13.96 -4.93 -34.72
C GLY A 398 13.85 -3.62 -35.49
N ASP A 399 13.39 -2.54 -34.84
CA ASP A 399 13.26 -1.19 -35.40
C ASP A 399 13.72 -0.16 -34.36
N THR A 400 14.90 0.41 -34.56
CA THR A 400 15.50 1.34 -33.57
C THR A 400 14.68 2.63 -33.33
N SER A 401 13.80 3.01 -34.26
CA SER A 401 12.87 4.14 -34.07
C SER A 401 11.88 3.86 -32.91
N ARG A 402 11.58 2.60 -32.66
CA ARG A 402 10.68 2.14 -31.57
C ARG A 402 11.34 2.19 -30.19
N LEU A 403 12.67 2.20 -30.15
CA LEU A 403 13.40 2.25 -28.88
C LEU A 403 13.19 3.58 -28.17
N GLU A 404 13.16 4.68 -28.92
CA GLU A 404 12.88 6.00 -28.34
C GLU A 404 11.40 6.10 -27.87
N GLU A 405 10.48 5.52 -28.64
CA GLU A 405 9.07 5.42 -28.24
C GLU A 405 8.90 4.62 -26.94
N ALA A 406 9.62 3.50 -26.78
CA ALA A 406 9.62 2.72 -25.54
C ALA A 406 10.18 3.49 -24.34
N ARG A 407 11.25 4.27 -24.55
CA ARG A 407 11.84 5.14 -23.53
C ARG A 407 10.88 6.22 -23.09
N GLU A 408 10.27 6.91 -24.05
CA GLU A 408 9.34 8.00 -23.77
C GLU A 408 8.08 7.49 -23.05
N MET A 409 7.56 6.32 -23.40
CA MET A 409 6.47 5.68 -22.66
C MET A 409 6.83 5.46 -21.17
N ALA A 410 8.04 4.98 -20.90
CA ALA A 410 8.49 4.77 -19.52
C ALA A 410 8.70 6.11 -18.77
N LEU A 411 9.19 7.15 -19.43
CA LEU A 411 9.36 8.49 -18.87
C LEU A 411 8.00 9.17 -18.63
N ALA A 412 7.03 8.99 -19.51
CA ALA A 412 5.67 9.52 -19.33
C ALA A 412 5.01 8.92 -18.07
N ARG A 413 5.18 7.61 -17.84
CA ARG A 413 4.72 7.00 -16.58
C ARG A 413 5.44 7.57 -15.36
N LEU A 414 6.74 7.85 -15.47
CA LEU A 414 7.51 8.42 -14.37
C LEU A 414 7.05 9.85 -14.02
N ARG A 415 6.67 10.67 -15.01
CA ARG A 415 6.06 12.00 -14.79
C ARG A 415 4.75 11.87 -14.01
N GLN A 416 3.86 11.00 -14.48
CA GLN A 416 2.57 10.76 -13.83
C GLN A 416 2.76 10.23 -12.39
N LEU A 417 3.71 9.32 -12.17
CA LEU A 417 4.04 8.81 -10.84
C LEU A 417 4.54 9.91 -9.90
N ALA A 418 5.39 10.82 -10.39
CA ALA A 418 5.87 11.94 -9.59
C ALA A 418 4.73 12.86 -9.14
N ALA A 419 3.78 13.17 -10.05
CA ALA A 419 2.58 13.92 -9.70
C ALA A 419 1.73 13.18 -8.66
N HIS A 420 1.52 11.87 -8.84
CA HIS A 420 0.76 11.02 -7.93
C HIS A 420 1.32 11.04 -6.50
N GLU A 421 2.61 10.73 -6.33
CA GLU A 421 3.23 10.67 -5.00
C GLU A 421 3.30 12.05 -4.31
N VAL A 422 3.47 13.11 -5.08
CA VAL A 422 3.37 14.48 -4.55
C VAL A 422 1.93 14.79 -4.12
N GLY A 423 0.92 14.33 -4.88
CA GLY A 423 -0.49 14.47 -4.50
C GLY A 423 -0.80 13.94 -3.10
N HIS A 424 -0.24 12.77 -2.74
CA HIS A 424 -0.35 12.23 -1.39
C HIS A 424 0.25 13.17 -0.34
N THR A 425 1.36 13.80 -0.64
CA THR A 425 2.00 14.75 0.28
C THR A 425 1.36 16.14 0.27
N LEU A 426 0.37 16.36 -0.59
CA LEU A 426 -0.58 17.48 -0.52
C LEU A 426 -1.87 17.13 0.24
N GLY A 427 -1.98 15.90 0.73
CA GLY A 427 -3.11 15.40 1.52
C GLY A 427 -4.11 14.55 0.74
N LEU A 428 -3.92 14.32 -0.56
CA LEU A 428 -4.89 13.62 -1.40
C LEU A 428 -4.82 12.09 -1.22
N ALA A 429 -5.98 11.46 -1.08
CA ALA A 429 -6.17 10.02 -1.15
C ALA A 429 -6.32 9.56 -2.62
N HIS A 430 -6.32 8.24 -2.86
CA HIS A 430 -6.56 7.70 -4.19
C HIS A 430 -7.97 7.97 -4.70
N ASN A 431 -8.11 8.15 -6.01
CA ASN A 431 -9.39 8.10 -6.70
C ASN A 431 -9.37 7.06 -7.83
N PHE A 432 -9.77 5.83 -7.51
CA PHE A 432 -9.81 4.71 -8.45
C PHE A 432 -11.04 4.69 -9.38
N ALA A 433 -11.92 5.68 -9.29
CA ALA A 433 -13.01 5.85 -10.24
C ALA A 433 -12.63 6.79 -11.40
N ALA A 434 -11.47 7.42 -11.34
CA ALA A 434 -11.04 8.40 -12.34
C ALA A 434 -10.83 7.82 -13.74
N SER A 435 -10.53 6.51 -13.86
CA SER A 435 -10.44 5.79 -15.15
C SER A 435 -11.75 5.86 -15.94
N CYS A 436 -12.91 5.72 -15.26
CA CYS A 436 -14.24 5.85 -15.87
C CYS A 436 -14.53 7.24 -16.42
N ASP A 437 -13.95 8.27 -15.81
CA ASP A 437 -14.15 9.67 -16.17
C ASP A 437 -13.08 10.18 -17.16
N GLY A 438 -12.48 9.27 -17.93
CA GLY A 438 -11.48 9.63 -18.93
C GLY A 438 -10.12 9.97 -18.33
N ARG A 439 -9.72 9.28 -17.28
CA ARG A 439 -8.48 9.50 -16.51
C ARG A 439 -8.47 10.87 -15.82
N ALA A 440 -9.54 11.15 -15.11
CA ALA A 440 -9.78 12.45 -14.48
C ALA A 440 -8.86 12.79 -13.31
N SER A 441 -7.95 11.90 -12.89
CA SER A 441 -7.06 12.12 -11.76
C SER A 441 -5.71 11.44 -11.91
N VAL A 442 -4.64 12.14 -11.49
CA VAL A 442 -3.33 11.52 -11.30
C VAL A 442 -3.29 10.64 -10.04
N MET A 443 -4.29 10.75 -9.14
CA MET A 443 -4.39 9.93 -7.94
C MET A 443 -4.99 8.53 -8.20
N ASP A 444 -5.12 8.14 -9.46
CA ASP A 444 -5.42 6.79 -9.92
C ASP A 444 -4.13 6.03 -10.28
N TYR A 445 -4.25 4.71 -10.48
CA TYR A 445 -3.19 3.86 -11.03
C TYR A 445 -3.48 3.55 -12.50
N PRO A 446 -2.96 4.32 -13.45
CA PRO A 446 -3.28 4.12 -14.86
C PRO A 446 -2.53 2.91 -15.44
N HIS A 447 -3.24 2.04 -16.16
CA HIS A 447 -2.63 1.12 -17.10
C HIS A 447 -2.30 1.86 -18.40
N PRO A 448 -1.19 1.53 -19.12
CA PRO A 448 -0.85 2.23 -20.35
C PRO A 448 -1.95 2.09 -21.41
N TYR A 449 -2.46 3.22 -21.90
CA TYR A 449 -3.49 3.26 -22.93
C TYR A 449 -2.83 3.26 -24.32
N VAL A 450 -2.46 2.07 -24.78
CA VAL A 450 -1.87 1.86 -26.09
C VAL A 450 -2.98 1.74 -27.13
N LEU A 451 -2.82 2.41 -28.25
CA LEU A 451 -3.75 2.42 -29.37
C LEU A 451 -3.19 1.64 -30.57
N LEU A 452 -4.06 1.20 -31.47
CA LEU A 452 -3.70 0.72 -32.80
C LEU A 452 -4.04 1.80 -33.82
N ASP A 453 -3.12 2.10 -34.72
CA ASP A 453 -3.41 2.94 -35.89
C ASP A 453 -4.19 2.17 -36.98
N GLU A 454 -4.49 2.82 -38.09
CA GLU A 454 -5.25 2.24 -39.20
C GLU A 454 -4.53 1.03 -39.85
N GLU A 455 -3.19 1.00 -39.78
CA GLU A 455 -2.34 -0.10 -40.25
C GLU A 455 -2.19 -1.24 -39.17
N GLY A 456 -2.75 -1.07 -37.98
CA GLY A 456 -2.64 -2.01 -36.88
C GLY A 456 -1.28 -1.96 -36.17
N LYS A 457 -0.54 -0.86 -36.29
CA LYS A 457 0.68 -0.59 -35.52
C LYS A 457 0.34 0.03 -34.18
N MET A 458 1.03 -0.40 -33.12
CA MET A 458 0.85 0.16 -31.77
C MET A 458 1.40 1.58 -31.68
N ARG A 459 0.62 2.45 -31.03
CA ARG A 459 0.97 3.83 -30.70
C ARG A 459 0.94 4.02 -29.20
N THR A 460 2.01 4.58 -28.62
CA THR A 460 2.19 4.79 -27.19
C THR A 460 2.18 6.26 -26.76
N ASP A 461 1.96 7.17 -27.73
CA ASP A 461 1.90 8.62 -27.50
C ASP A 461 0.77 9.05 -26.55
N LYS A 462 -0.22 8.18 -26.34
CA LYS A 462 -1.32 8.36 -25.39
C LYS A 462 -1.29 7.36 -24.22
N ALA A 463 -0.15 6.67 -24.03
CA ALA A 463 -0.05 5.66 -22.98
C ALA A 463 -0.34 6.24 -21.60
N TYR A 464 0.14 7.43 -21.32
CA TYR A 464 -0.11 8.19 -20.10
C TYR A 464 -0.40 9.64 -20.44
N ASP A 465 -1.34 10.26 -19.72
CA ASP A 465 -1.67 11.67 -19.90
C ASP A 465 -0.61 12.59 -19.28
N SER A 466 -0.58 13.82 -19.72
CA SER A 466 0.27 14.88 -19.20
C SER A 466 -0.59 15.95 -18.51
N GLY A 467 -0.12 16.46 -17.38
CA GLY A 467 -0.85 17.42 -16.55
C GLY A 467 -1.79 16.74 -15.55
N LEU A 468 -2.56 17.55 -14.84
CA LEU A 468 -3.54 17.13 -13.84
C LEU A 468 -4.87 16.77 -14.48
N GLY A 469 -5.62 15.89 -13.82
CA GLY A 469 -6.99 15.59 -14.21
C GLY A 469 -8.00 16.60 -13.67
N ALA A 470 -9.21 16.56 -14.22
CA ALA A 470 -10.27 17.48 -13.81
C ALA A 470 -10.67 17.28 -12.33
N TRP A 471 -10.60 16.04 -11.83
CA TRP A 471 -10.88 15.75 -10.41
C TRP A 471 -9.80 16.32 -9.49
N ASP A 472 -8.52 16.24 -9.89
CA ASP A 472 -7.40 16.79 -9.11
C ASP A 472 -7.58 18.28 -8.84
N MET A 473 -8.01 19.04 -9.87
CA MET A 473 -8.30 20.46 -9.76
C MET A 473 -9.40 20.75 -8.72
N ARG A 474 -10.44 19.90 -8.68
CA ARG A 474 -11.54 20.02 -7.71
C ARG A 474 -11.12 19.64 -6.30
N ALA A 475 -10.31 18.59 -6.14
CA ALA A 475 -9.78 18.18 -4.86
C ALA A 475 -8.87 19.27 -4.25
N ILE A 476 -7.95 19.84 -5.05
CA ILE A 476 -7.11 20.96 -4.60
C ILE A 476 -7.98 22.18 -4.24
N ALA A 477 -9.06 22.43 -4.95
CA ALA A 477 -9.98 23.51 -4.60
C ALA A 477 -10.57 23.31 -3.19
N TYR A 478 -11.01 22.09 -2.85
CA TYR A 478 -11.52 21.81 -1.51
C TYR A 478 -10.45 22.04 -0.43
N GLY A 479 -9.23 21.54 -0.60
CA GLY A 479 -8.18 21.62 0.42
C GLY A 479 -7.51 22.98 0.55
N TYR A 480 -7.47 23.78 -0.54
CA TYR A 480 -6.59 24.95 -0.60
C TYR A 480 -7.25 26.26 -1.07
N ALA A 481 -8.50 26.26 -1.54
CA ALA A 481 -9.15 27.52 -1.93
C ALA A 481 -9.17 28.50 -0.76
N PRO A 482 -8.92 29.80 -0.98
CA PRO A 482 -9.14 30.81 0.03
C PRO A 482 -10.61 30.79 0.49
N LEU A 483 -10.83 30.70 1.80
CA LEU A 483 -12.17 30.67 2.39
C LEU A 483 -12.53 32.06 2.91
N PRO A 484 -13.71 32.60 2.56
CA PRO A 484 -14.18 33.88 3.10
C PRO A 484 -14.46 33.73 4.60
N GLU A 485 -14.02 34.70 5.40
CA GLU A 485 -14.25 34.75 6.84
C GLU A 485 -15.75 34.68 7.19
N GLY A 486 -16.13 33.74 8.05
CA GLY A 486 -17.52 33.51 8.47
C GLY A 486 -18.41 32.83 7.43
N LYS A 487 -17.84 32.37 6.30
CA LYS A 487 -18.55 31.65 5.23
C LYS A 487 -17.77 30.41 4.76
N GLU A 488 -16.87 29.94 5.60
CA GLU A 488 -15.95 28.85 5.26
C GLU A 488 -16.71 27.56 4.89
N GLU A 489 -17.70 27.19 5.71
CA GLU A 489 -18.50 25.98 5.48
C GLU A 489 -19.38 26.13 4.22
N GLU A 490 -20.01 27.29 4.01
CA GLU A 490 -20.80 27.58 2.82
C GLU A 490 -19.95 27.40 1.55
N ARG A 491 -18.71 27.95 1.55
CA ARG A 491 -17.82 27.85 0.40
C ARG A 491 -17.34 26.42 0.17
N LEU A 492 -17.03 25.63 1.21
CA LEU A 492 -16.67 24.24 1.06
C LEU A 492 -17.81 23.40 0.48
N GLN A 493 -19.04 23.61 0.92
CA GLN A 493 -20.21 22.94 0.36
C GLN A 493 -20.45 23.35 -1.10
N GLU A 494 -20.26 24.61 -1.48
CA GLU A 494 -20.31 25.05 -2.89
C GLU A 494 -19.29 24.29 -3.75
N ILE A 495 -18.03 24.15 -3.29
CA ILE A 495 -16.98 23.42 -4.02
C ILE A 495 -17.39 21.96 -4.23
N LEU A 496 -17.95 21.30 -3.20
CA LEU A 496 -18.42 19.92 -3.32
C LEU A 496 -19.59 19.81 -4.30
N GLN A 497 -20.56 20.72 -4.26
CA GLN A 497 -21.69 20.72 -5.18
C GLN A 497 -21.25 21.04 -6.63
N GLU A 498 -20.35 21.97 -6.82
CA GLU A 498 -19.71 22.22 -8.12
C GLU A 498 -19.04 20.95 -8.64
N THR A 499 -18.30 20.20 -7.79
CA THR A 499 -17.65 18.93 -8.15
C THR A 499 -18.66 17.88 -8.58
N LEU A 500 -19.72 17.66 -7.79
CA LEU A 500 -20.79 16.72 -8.14
C LEU A 500 -21.49 17.09 -9.47
N SER A 501 -21.66 18.41 -9.74
CA SER A 501 -22.28 18.89 -10.97
C SER A 501 -21.49 18.55 -12.25
N THR A 502 -20.19 18.27 -12.14
CA THR A 502 -19.35 17.84 -13.25
C THR A 502 -19.58 16.39 -13.66
N GLY A 503 -20.24 15.60 -12.79
CA GLY A 503 -20.40 14.16 -12.99
C GLY A 503 -19.16 13.31 -12.68
N LEU A 504 -18.11 13.90 -12.11
CA LEU A 504 -16.89 13.19 -11.70
C LEU A 504 -17.17 12.27 -10.51
N HIS A 505 -16.64 11.07 -10.56
CA HIS A 505 -16.76 10.06 -9.51
C HIS A 505 -15.57 10.09 -8.56
N TYR A 506 -15.81 9.69 -7.31
CA TYR A 506 -14.77 9.47 -6.32
C TYR A 506 -15.03 8.17 -5.55
N ILE A 507 -14.11 7.20 -5.71
CA ILE A 507 -14.06 5.95 -4.93
C ILE A 507 -12.60 5.68 -4.57
N SER A 508 -12.32 5.50 -3.29
CA SER A 508 -10.98 5.26 -2.77
C SER A 508 -10.68 3.75 -2.55
N ASP A 509 -9.62 3.47 -1.81
CA ASP A 509 -9.02 2.16 -1.61
C ASP A 509 -10.02 1.09 -1.13
N GLU A 510 -10.86 1.42 -0.16
CA GLU A 510 -11.82 0.50 0.45
C GLU A 510 -12.86 -0.01 -0.56
N GLY A 511 -13.22 0.82 -1.54
CA GLY A 511 -14.15 0.47 -2.62
C GLY A 511 -13.50 -0.20 -3.82
N ALA A 512 -12.18 -0.11 -3.96
CA ALA A 512 -11.47 -0.56 -5.15
C ALA A 512 -10.56 -1.78 -4.94
N ARG A 513 -9.80 -1.87 -3.84
CA ARG A 513 -8.76 -2.90 -3.62
C ARG A 513 -9.25 -4.29 -3.26
N PRO A 514 -10.28 -4.50 -2.42
CA PRO A 514 -10.70 -5.85 -2.07
C PRO A 514 -11.11 -6.67 -3.30
N SER A 515 -10.73 -7.95 -3.35
CA SER A 515 -11.10 -8.87 -4.45
C SER A 515 -12.61 -8.96 -4.66
N GLY A 516 -13.38 -8.94 -3.56
CA GLY A 516 -14.84 -8.93 -3.55
C GLY A 516 -15.49 -7.57 -3.77
N SER A 517 -14.71 -6.50 -4.05
CA SER A 517 -15.27 -5.16 -4.30
C SER A 517 -16.28 -5.15 -5.45
N MET A 518 -17.19 -4.17 -5.43
CA MET A 518 -18.43 -4.24 -6.21
C MET A 518 -18.69 -3.03 -7.11
N HIS A 519 -17.89 -1.96 -6.97
CA HIS A 519 -18.13 -0.75 -7.75
C HIS A 519 -17.66 -0.93 -9.20
N PRO A 520 -18.52 -0.73 -10.23
CA PRO A 520 -18.20 -1.05 -11.62
C PRO A 520 -17.13 -0.14 -12.23
N CYS A 521 -16.97 1.07 -11.70
CA CYS A 521 -16.05 2.08 -12.17
C CYS A 521 -14.81 2.28 -11.27
N ALA A 522 -14.57 1.43 -10.28
CA ALA A 522 -13.44 1.64 -9.40
C ALA A 522 -12.51 0.44 -9.40
N HIS A 523 -11.39 0.58 -10.10
CA HIS A 523 -10.36 -0.44 -10.13
C HIS A 523 -8.96 0.16 -10.35
N LEU A 524 -7.95 -0.61 -9.95
CA LEU A 524 -6.54 -0.28 -10.13
C LEU A 524 -6.07 -0.82 -11.48
N TRP A 525 -5.27 -0.05 -12.21
CA TRP A 525 -4.66 -0.48 -13.47
C TRP A 525 -5.67 -0.84 -14.58
N ASP A 526 -6.78 -0.14 -14.63
CA ASP A 526 -7.77 -0.23 -15.70
C ASP A 526 -7.83 1.05 -16.54
N ASN A 527 -8.67 1.06 -17.55
CA ASN A 527 -9.00 2.21 -18.36
C ASN A 527 -10.47 2.15 -18.77
N GLY A 528 -11.00 3.29 -19.17
CA GLY A 528 -12.29 3.43 -19.83
C GLY A 528 -13.51 3.30 -18.90
N SER A 529 -14.64 3.80 -19.39
CA SER A 529 -15.90 3.83 -18.65
C SER A 529 -16.69 2.51 -18.71
N ASP A 530 -16.29 1.58 -19.57
CA ASP A 530 -16.89 0.25 -19.72
C ASP A 530 -15.80 -0.81 -19.69
N ALA A 531 -15.70 -1.50 -18.55
CA ALA A 531 -14.65 -2.49 -18.32
C ALA A 531 -14.67 -3.65 -19.33
N VAL A 532 -15.84 -4.02 -19.85
CA VAL A 532 -15.97 -5.11 -20.84
C VAL A 532 -15.45 -4.67 -22.21
N VAL A 533 -15.82 -3.48 -22.66
CA VAL A 533 -15.32 -2.91 -23.93
C VAL A 533 -13.80 -2.75 -23.88
N GLU A 534 -13.29 -2.29 -22.75
CA GLU A 534 -11.83 -2.13 -22.57
C GLU A 534 -11.11 -3.48 -22.53
N LEU A 535 -11.68 -4.51 -21.89
CA LEU A 535 -11.11 -5.86 -21.93
C LEU A 535 -11.04 -6.38 -23.38
N GLU A 536 -12.09 -6.21 -24.17
CA GLU A 536 -12.10 -6.62 -25.58
C GLU A 536 -11.03 -5.89 -26.39
N ARG A 537 -10.89 -4.57 -26.20
CA ARG A 537 -9.86 -3.77 -26.84
C ARG A 537 -8.46 -4.25 -26.46
N LEU A 538 -8.26 -4.50 -25.18
CA LEU A 538 -6.95 -4.93 -24.64
C LEU A 538 -6.56 -6.33 -25.13
N LEU A 539 -7.53 -7.24 -25.29
CA LEU A 539 -7.29 -8.57 -25.85
C LEU A 539 -6.83 -8.50 -27.31
N VAL A 540 -7.40 -7.59 -28.12
CA VAL A 540 -6.93 -7.35 -29.49
C VAL A 540 -5.51 -6.81 -29.51
N LEU A 541 -5.20 -5.85 -28.64
CA LEU A 541 -3.85 -5.29 -28.52
C LEU A 541 -2.84 -6.38 -28.10
N ARG A 542 -3.19 -7.16 -27.08
CA ARG A 542 -2.38 -8.30 -26.60
C ARG A 542 -2.10 -9.32 -27.71
N GLU A 543 -3.14 -9.69 -28.46
CA GLU A 543 -2.98 -10.60 -29.60
C GLU A 543 -1.97 -10.06 -30.62
N LYS A 544 -2.05 -8.78 -30.96
CA LYS A 544 -1.11 -8.11 -31.89
C LYS A 544 0.31 -8.09 -31.33
N ALA A 545 0.48 -7.87 -30.03
CA ALA A 545 1.81 -7.93 -29.39
C ALA A 545 2.38 -9.34 -29.46
N LEU A 546 1.57 -10.36 -29.15
CA LEU A 546 1.98 -11.75 -29.15
C LEU A 546 2.30 -12.27 -30.57
N GLN A 547 1.58 -11.81 -31.61
CA GLN A 547 1.87 -12.16 -33.00
C GLN A 547 3.24 -11.66 -33.47
N LYS A 548 3.75 -10.56 -32.90
CA LYS A 548 5.06 -9.97 -33.22
C LYS A 548 6.15 -10.34 -32.21
N PHE A 549 5.79 -11.05 -31.14
CA PHE A 549 6.72 -11.37 -30.07
C PHE A 549 7.82 -12.33 -30.55
N GLY A 550 9.08 -12.01 -30.26
CA GLY A 550 10.22 -12.79 -30.69
C GLY A 550 11.56 -12.15 -30.29
N LEU A 551 12.61 -12.50 -31.00
CA LEU A 551 13.97 -12.03 -30.70
C LEU A 551 14.11 -10.50 -30.79
N ASP A 552 13.28 -9.82 -31.56
CA ASP A 552 13.27 -8.36 -31.65
C ASP A 552 12.78 -7.65 -30.37
N ASN A 553 12.24 -8.40 -29.41
CA ASN A 553 11.92 -7.89 -28.07
C ASN A 553 13.14 -7.87 -27.13
N LEU A 554 14.24 -8.54 -27.49
CA LEU A 554 15.43 -8.69 -26.66
C LEU A 554 16.62 -7.91 -27.25
N PRO A 555 17.36 -7.12 -26.42
CA PRO A 555 18.51 -6.37 -26.91
C PRO A 555 19.65 -7.32 -27.34
N PRO A 556 20.42 -6.94 -28.38
CA PRO A 556 21.56 -7.74 -28.83
C PRO A 556 22.54 -8.04 -27.69
N GLY A 557 23.06 -9.28 -27.65
CA GLY A 557 24.04 -9.71 -26.67
C GLY A 557 23.46 -10.21 -25.35
N ARG A 558 22.14 -10.18 -25.16
CA ARG A 558 21.46 -10.78 -23.98
C ARG A 558 21.16 -12.26 -24.23
N PRO A 559 21.20 -13.09 -23.17
CA PRO A 559 20.74 -14.49 -23.25
C PRO A 559 19.28 -14.58 -23.69
N VAL A 560 18.99 -15.47 -24.65
CA VAL A 560 17.63 -15.65 -25.18
C VAL A 560 16.63 -16.07 -24.08
N ALA A 561 17.08 -16.77 -23.04
CA ALA A 561 16.27 -17.15 -21.90
C ALA A 561 15.62 -15.95 -21.16
N GLU A 562 16.19 -14.74 -21.27
CA GLU A 562 15.58 -13.53 -20.67
C GLU A 562 14.32 -13.05 -21.40
N LEU A 563 14.09 -13.56 -22.61
CA LEU A 563 12.89 -13.28 -23.38
C LEU A 563 11.61 -13.69 -22.62
N GLU A 564 11.68 -14.76 -21.81
CA GLU A 564 10.54 -15.16 -20.99
C GLU A 564 10.12 -14.08 -19.97
N ARG A 565 11.08 -13.31 -19.42
CA ARG A 565 10.78 -12.19 -18.51
C ARG A 565 9.99 -11.09 -19.22
N ILE A 566 10.30 -10.81 -20.51
CA ILE A 566 9.58 -9.83 -21.33
C ILE A 566 8.21 -10.37 -21.75
N PHE A 567 8.10 -11.67 -21.95
CA PHE A 567 6.85 -12.36 -22.31
C PHE A 567 5.78 -12.27 -21.21
N VAL A 568 6.15 -12.44 -19.93
CA VAL A 568 5.21 -12.50 -18.80
C VAL A 568 4.23 -11.31 -18.77
N PRO A 569 4.67 -10.03 -18.78
CA PRO A 569 3.76 -8.88 -18.74
C PRO A 569 2.89 -8.76 -19.99
N VAL A 570 3.34 -9.23 -21.16
CA VAL A 570 2.53 -9.24 -22.39
C VAL A 570 1.48 -10.34 -22.35
N TYR A 571 1.86 -11.55 -21.97
CA TYR A 571 0.93 -12.69 -21.88
C TYR A 571 -0.16 -12.46 -20.82
N ALA A 572 0.19 -11.87 -19.68
CA ALA A 572 -0.73 -11.55 -18.61
C ALA A 572 -1.26 -10.08 -18.64
N MET A 573 -1.17 -9.39 -19.77
CA MET A 573 -1.49 -7.97 -19.92
C MET A 573 -2.92 -7.62 -19.48
N HIS A 574 -3.87 -8.51 -19.73
CA HIS A 574 -5.29 -8.32 -19.44
C HIS A 574 -5.69 -8.60 -17.98
N ARG A 575 -4.75 -8.99 -17.10
CA ARG A 575 -5.05 -9.40 -15.72
C ARG A 575 -5.88 -8.41 -14.93
N TYR A 576 -5.52 -7.14 -14.98
CA TYR A 576 -6.22 -6.09 -14.22
C TYR A 576 -7.59 -5.76 -14.80
N GLN A 577 -7.71 -5.81 -16.12
CA GLN A 577 -8.99 -5.57 -16.76
C GLN A 577 -9.97 -6.72 -16.51
N VAL A 578 -9.49 -7.96 -16.34
CA VAL A 578 -10.28 -9.10 -15.87
C VAL A 578 -10.82 -8.85 -14.45
N GLU A 579 -9.99 -8.27 -13.57
CA GLU A 579 -10.39 -7.88 -12.22
C GLU A 579 -11.49 -6.81 -12.26
N ALA A 580 -11.33 -5.78 -13.10
CA ALA A 580 -12.32 -4.71 -13.28
C ALA A 580 -13.66 -5.27 -13.80
N VAL A 581 -13.64 -6.15 -14.81
CA VAL A 581 -14.85 -6.79 -15.35
C VAL A 581 -15.54 -7.67 -14.30
N ALA A 582 -14.76 -8.39 -13.48
CA ALA A 582 -15.32 -9.26 -12.45
C ALA A 582 -16.15 -8.49 -11.41
N LYS A 583 -15.87 -7.21 -11.15
CA LYS A 583 -16.67 -6.37 -10.27
C LYS A 583 -18.09 -6.13 -10.74
N TRP A 584 -18.38 -6.32 -12.03
CA TRP A 584 -19.72 -6.20 -12.58
C TRP A 584 -20.61 -7.36 -12.19
N ILE A 585 -20.05 -8.55 -11.90
CA ILE A 585 -20.81 -9.73 -11.43
C ILE A 585 -21.21 -9.49 -9.97
N GLY A 586 -22.50 -9.46 -9.69
CA GLY A 586 -23.02 -9.01 -8.39
C GLY A 586 -22.62 -7.57 -8.06
N GLY A 587 -22.35 -6.76 -9.09
CA GLY A 587 -21.91 -5.38 -8.97
C GLY A 587 -22.99 -4.45 -8.42
N VAL A 588 -22.56 -3.44 -7.68
CA VAL A 588 -23.41 -2.40 -7.11
C VAL A 588 -22.73 -1.06 -7.35
N GLU A 589 -23.45 -0.18 -8.04
CA GLU A 589 -23.06 1.22 -8.20
C GLU A 589 -23.46 1.99 -6.95
N TYR A 590 -22.55 2.75 -6.38
CA TYR A 590 -22.77 3.61 -5.22
C TYR A 590 -21.79 4.79 -5.21
N THR A 591 -22.06 5.76 -4.38
CA THR A 591 -21.20 6.91 -4.13
C THR A 591 -21.06 7.10 -2.61
N TYR A 592 -20.14 7.94 -2.18
CA TYR A 592 -20.05 8.37 -0.78
C TYR A 592 -21.09 9.48 -0.51
N ALA A 593 -22.36 9.15 -0.73
CA ALA A 593 -23.48 10.09 -0.66
C ALA A 593 -23.69 10.64 0.75
N VAL A 594 -23.90 11.96 0.85
CA VAL A 594 -24.24 12.66 2.08
C VAL A 594 -25.69 13.12 1.99
N LYS A 595 -26.44 13.01 3.08
CA LYS A 595 -27.85 13.40 3.11
C LYS A 595 -28.05 14.84 2.61
N GLY A 596 -28.80 14.98 1.54
CA GLY A 596 -29.14 16.28 0.93
C GLY A 596 -28.26 16.69 -0.25
N ASP A 597 -27.25 15.90 -0.64
CA ASP A 597 -26.37 16.22 -1.76
C ASP A 597 -26.92 15.84 -3.15
N GLY A 598 -28.06 15.15 -3.21
CA GLY A 598 -28.71 14.74 -4.45
C GLY A 598 -28.14 13.51 -5.12
N GLN A 599 -27.14 12.86 -4.53
CA GLN A 599 -26.57 11.64 -5.07
C GLN A 599 -27.51 10.43 -4.94
N GLN A 600 -27.32 9.45 -5.83
CA GLN A 600 -28.13 8.25 -5.84
C GLN A 600 -27.72 7.27 -4.72
N LEU A 601 -28.70 6.54 -4.19
CA LEU A 601 -28.47 5.44 -3.27
C LEU A 601 -27.92 4.21 -4.02
N PRO A 602 -27.30 3.26 -3.33
CA PRO A 602 -26.70 2.07 -3.96
C PRO A 602 -27.69 1.32 -4.85
N ARG A 603 -27.26 0.98 -6.06
CA ARG A 603 -28.06 0.29 -7.07
C ARG A 603 -27.32 -0.91 -7.66
N PRO A 604 -27.85 -2.14 -7.55
CA PRO A 604 -27.29 -3.29 -8.25
C PRO A 604 -27.28 -3.09 -9.77
N LEU A 605 -26.24 -3.60 -10.40
CA LEU A 605 -26.13 -3.59 -11.87
C LEU A 605 -27.22 -4.45 -12.52
N PRO A 606 -27.74 -4.03 -13.68
CA PRO A 606 -28.70 -4.81 -14.45
C PRO A 606 -28.18 -6.22 -14.79
N LEU A 607 -29.06 -7.21 -14.79
CA LEU A 607 -28.74 -8.60 -15.14
C LEU A 607 -28.06 -8.73 -16.52
N ALA A 608 -28.43 -7.89 -17.48
CA ALA A 608 -27.84 -7.89 -18.82
C ALA A 608 -26.35 -7.54 -18.80
N ASP A 609 -25.95 -6.53 -17.96
CA ASP A 609 -24.57 -6.10 -17.83
C ASP A 609 -23.75 -7.15 -17.09
N GLN A 610 -24.29 -7.76 -16.05
CA GLN A 610 -23.65 -8.86 -15.33
C GLN A 610 -23.39 -10.08 -16.24
N LYS A 611 -24.35 -10.42 -17.11
CA LYS A 611 -24.18 -11.50 -18.12
C LYS A 611 -23.11 -11.15 -19.13
N ARG A 612 -23.10 -9.92 -19.65
CA ARG A 612 -22.08 -9.44 -20.57
C ARG A 612 -20.67 -9.55 -19.96
N ALA A 613 -20.54 -9.19 -18.69
CA ALA A 613 -19.29 -9.34 -17.94
C ALA A 613 -18.86 -10.81 -17.79
N ALA A 614 -19.80 -11.70 -17.43
CA ALA A 614 -19.51 -13.12 -17.32
C ALA A 614 -19.10 -13.75 -18.67
N ASP A 615 -19.75 -13.35 -19.78
CA ASP A 615 -19.39 -13.79 -21.13
C ASP A 615 -17.99 -13.35 -21.52
N ALA A 616 -17.63 -12.10 -21.23
CA ALA A 616 -16.30 -11.57 -21.50
C ALA A 616 -15.20 -12.30 -20.69
N LEU A 617 -15.48 -12.62 -19.42
CA LEU A 617 -14.56 -13.40 -18.58
C LEU A 617 -14.44 -14.84 -19.07
N LEU A 618 -15.55 -15.50 -19.43
CA LEU A 618 -15.53 -16.85 -19.99
C LEU A 618 -14.73 -16.91 -21.31
N LYS A 619 -14.78 -15.85 -22.13
CA LYS A 619 -13.96 -15.75 -23.35
C LYS A 619 -12.46 -15.76 -23.04
N THR A 620 -12.03 -15.18 -21.93
CA THR A 620 -10.61 -15.22 -21.52
C THR A 620 -10.12 -16.61 -21.12
N LEU A 621 -11.02 -17.55 -20.85
CA LEU A 621 -10.72 -18.95 -20.56
C LEU A 621 -10.63 -19.83 -21.82
N GLY A 622 -10.84 -19.27 -23.00
CA GLY A 622 -10.78 -19.98 -24.27
C GLY A 622 -9.39 -20.02 -24.89
N LEU A 623 -9.17 -20.92 -25.86
CA LEU A 623 -7.90 -21.07 -26.60
C LEU A 623 -7.46 -19.77 -27.28
N SER A 624 -8.39 -18.93 -27.73
CA SER A 624 -8.08 -17.64 -28.38
C SER A 624 -7.28 -16.69 -27.49
N VAL A 625 -7.38 -16.85 -26.16
CA VAL A 625 -6.64 -16.04 -25.19
C VAL A 625 -5.55 -16.84 -24.50
N LEU A 626 -5.79 -18.08 -24.12
CA LEU A 626 -4.85 -18.95 -23.41
C LEU A 626 -3.87 -19.67 -24.34
N GLY A 627 -4.19 -19.79 -25.63
CA GLY A 627 -3.35 -20.46 -26.62
C GLY A 627 -2.02 -19.76 -26.83
N MET A 628 -1.03 -20.53 -27.18
CA MET A 628 0.29 -20.06 -27.54
C MET A 628 0.61 -20.45 -28.99
N PRO A 629 1.17 -19.53 -29.80
CA PRO A 629 1.55 -19.85 -31.18
C PRO A 629 2.56 -21.01 -31.24
N HIS A 630 2.46 -21.80 -32.29
CA HIS A 630 3.44 -22.87 -32.54
C HIS A 630 4.84 -22.27 -32.73
N GLY A 631 5.88 -22.94 -32.19
CA GLY A 631 7.27 -22.50 -32.24
C GLY A 631 7.70 -21.66 -31.04
N TRP A 632 6.82 -21.32 -30.11
CA TRP A 632 7.23 -20.54 -28.94
C TRP A 632 8.08 -21.30 -27.94
N LEU A 633 7.95 -22.62 -27.88
CA LEU A 633 8.80 -23.45 -27.02
C LEU A 633 10.28 -23.34 -27.42
N GLU A 634 10.56 -23.11 -28.69
CA GLU A 634 11.93 -22.93 -29.20
C GLU A 634 12.50 -21.54 -28.86
N LEU A 635 11.64 -20.56 -28.52
CA LEU A 635 12.08 -19.21 -28.14
C LEU A 635 12.52 -19.12 -26.67
N PHE A 636 12.18 -20.08 -25.83
CA PHE A 636 12.48 -20.01 -24.38
C PHE A 636 13.42 -21.15 -23.97
N PRO A 637 14.72 -21.06 -24.28
CA PRO A 637 15.68 -22.05 -23.83
C PRO A 637 15.85 -21.98 -22.31
N PRO A 638 16.30 -23.06 -21.66
CA PRO A 638 16.68 -23.04 -20.26
C PRO A 638 17.67 -21.91 -19.96
N PRO A 639 17.56 -21.24 -18.81
CA PRO A 639 18.47 -20.16 -18.45
C PRO A 639 19.90 -20.67 -18.27
N PRO A 640 20.91 -19.94 -18.81
CA PRO A 640 22.31 -20.31 -18.60
C PRO A 640 22.73 -20.06 -17.13
N PRO A 641 23.89 -20.60 -16.70
CA PRO A 641 24.43 -20.29 -15.39
C PRO A 641 24.47 -18.79 -15.09
N ALA A 642 24.15 -18.37 -13.87
CA ALA A 642 23.98 -17.00 -13.40
C ALA A 642 22.68 -16.28 -13.83
N TYR A 643 21.81 -16.89 -14.62
CA TYR A 643 20.50 -16.35 -15.02
C TYR A 643 19.39 -17.26 -14.47
N GLN A 644 19.17 -17.20 -13.17
CA GLN A 644 18.18 -18.06 -12.51
C GLN A 644 16.76 -17.51 -12.72
N ARG A 645 15.80 -18.42 -12.78
CA ARG A 645 14.37 -18.09 -12.72
C ARG A 645 14.04 -17.58 -11.32
N ASP A 646 13.30 -16.50 -11.25
CA ASP A 646 12.82 -15.88 -10.03
C ASP A 646 11.28 -15.79 -10.04
N ARG A 647 10.71 -15.02 -9.10
CA ARG A 647 9.25 -14.83 -9.01
C ARG A 647 8.64 -14.06 -10.18
N GLU A 648 9.44 -13.45 -11.04
CA GLU A 648 8.99 -12.75 -12.24
C GLU A 648 8.60 -13.69 -13.39
N PHE A 649 8.88 -15.00 -13.22
CA PHE A 649 8.57 -16.03 -14.20
C PHE A 649 7.32 -16.82 -13.78
N PHE A 650 6.63 -17.42 -14.74
CA PHE A 650 5.60 -18.40 -14.43
C PHE A 650 6.23 -19.62 -13.74
N ARG A 651 5.51 -20.23 -12.81
CA ARG A 651 5.90 -21.50 -12.23
C ARG A 651 6.06 -22.53 -13.35
N ALA A 652 7.01 -23.44 -13.25
CA ALA A 652 7.18 -24.53 -14.20
C ALA A 652 7.23 -25.89 -13.46
N TRP A 653 6.52 -26.88 -13.98
CA TRP A 653 6.63 -28.29 -13.58
C TRP A 653 7.58 -29.07 -14.48
N SER A 654 7.95 -28.50 -15.64
CA SER A 654 8.87 -29.06 -16.62
C SER A 654 10.37 -28.83 -16.29
N GLY A 655 10.70 -28.40 -15.07
CA GLY A 655 12.04 -28.01 -14.66
C GLY A 655 12.42 -26.63 -15.19
N ASP A 656 13.60 -26.51 -15.81
CA ASP A 656 14.09 -25.22 -16.32
C ASP A 656 13.50 -24.83 -17.69
N LEU A 657 12.73 -25.71 -18.31
CA LEU A 657 12.05 -25.40 -19.56
C LEU A 657 10.79 -24.60 -19.29
N PHE A 658 10.47 -23.64 -20.18
CA PHE A 658 9.20 -22.91 -20.14
C PHE A 658 8.02 -23.89 -20.15
N ASP A 659 7.03 -23.63 -19.28
CA ASP A 659 5.86 -24.48 -19.10
C ASP A 659 4.58 -23.73 -19.52
N PRO A 660 4.09 -23.96 -20.76
CA PRO A 660 2.87 -23.33 -21.25
C PRO A 660 1.63 -23.63 -20.39
N GLN A 661 1.51 -24.88 -19.88
CA GLN A 661 0.36 -25.23 -19.04
C GLN A 661 0.36 -24.48 -17.71
N ALA A 662 1.52 -24.27 -17.12
CA ALA A 662 1.64 -23.49 -15.90
C ALA A 662 1.24 -22.03 -16.11
N ALA A 663 1.65 -21.41 -17.22
CA ALA A 663 1.22 -20.05 -17.58
C ALA A 663 -0.30 -19.96 -17.84
N GLN A 664 -0.87 -20.95 -18.55
CA GLN A 664 -2.32 -21.06 -18.76
C GLN A 664 -3.08 -21.22 -17.43
N LEU A 665 -2.60 -22.12 -16.55
CA LEU A 665 -3.23 -22.36 -15.24
C LEU A 665 -3.24 -21.12 -14.36
N ALA A 666 -2.18 -20.34 -14.36
CA ALA A 666 -2.12 -19.09 -13.58
C ALA A 666 -3.20 -18.09 -14.02
N LEU A 667 -3.44 -17.93 -15.34
CA LEU A 667 -4.51 -17.06 -15.86
C LEU A 667 -5.92 -17.65 -15.63
N ILE A 668 -6.07 -18.98 -15.76
CA ILE A 668 -7.35 -19.66 -15.48
C ILE A 668 -7.75 -19.46 -14.01
N ASP A 669 -6.81 -19.72 -13.09
CA ASP A 669 -7.07 -19.60 -11.66
C ASP A 669 -7.36 -18.14 -11.26
N HIS A 670 -6.63 -17.19 -11.84
CA HIS A 670 -6.90 -15.76 -11.64
C HIS A 670 -8.34 -15.40 -12.03
N THR A 671 -8.76 -15.79 -13.23
CA THR A 671 -10.11 -15.47 -13.72
C THR A 671 -11.21 -16.21 -12.93
N LEU A 672 -11.03 -17.51 -12.68
CA LEU A 672 -12.01 -18.30 -11.93
C LEU A 672 -12.11 -17.87 -10.46
N GLY A 673 -10.98 -17.54 -9.82
CA GLY A 673 -10.96 -17.02 -8.45
C GLY A 673 -11.78 -15.74 -8.31
N LEU A 674 -11.68 -14.84 -9.29
CA LEU A 674 -12.49 -13.60 -9.33
C LEU A 674 -13.97 -13.86 -9.60
N MET A 675 -14.29 -14.77 -10.52
CA MET A 675 -15.69 -15.13 -10.84
C MET A 675 -16.38 -15.85 -9.67
N LEU A 676 -15.63 -16.56 -8.85
CA LEU A 676 -16.11 -17.37 -7.73
C LEU A 676 -15.74 -16.77 -6.36
N ASP A 677 -15.44 -15.47 -6.31
CA ASP A 677 -15.12 -14.77 -5.05
C ASP A 677 -16.28 -14.91 -4.04
N PRO A 678 -16.02 -15.35 -2.79
CA PRO A 678 -17.06 -15.66 -1.80
C PRO A 678 -17.92 -14.46 -1.43
N GLN A 679 -17.36 -13.26 -1.33
CA GLN A 679 -18.12 -12.05 -1.02
C GLN A 679 -19.05 -11.66 -2.15
N ARG A 680 -18.60 -11.78 -3.39
CA ARG A 680 -19.35 -11.52 -4.61
C ARG A 680 -20.56 -12.46 -4.72
N LEU A 681 -20.34 -13.76 -4.54
CA LEU A 681 -21.42 -14.76 -4.64
C LEU A 681 -22.42 -14.64 -3.48
N SER A 682 -21.95 -14.36 -2.25
CA SER A 682 -22.82 -14.10 -1.10
C SER A 682 -23.68 -12.86 -1.31
N ARG A 683 -23.13 -11.80 -1.91
CA ARG A 683 -23.88 -10.59 -2.28
C ARG A 683 -24.94 -10.85 -3.34
N MET A 684 -24.61 -11.63 -4.39
CA MET A 684 -25.58 -12.03 -5.41
C MET A 684 -26.76 -12.78 -4.78
N GLN A 685 -26.47 -13.77 -3.95
CA GLN A 685 -27.50 -14.54 -3.24
C GLN A 685 -28.39 -13.63 -2.38
N GLN A 686 -27.79 -12.72 -1.62
CA GLN A 686 -28.56 -11.80 -0.79
C GLN A 686 -29.44 -10.87 -1.61
N LEU A 687 -28.93 -10.31 -2.70
CA LEU A 687 -29.70 -9.41 -3.55
C LEU A 687 -30.90 -10.12 -4.21
N ALA A 688 -30.73 -11.36 -4.66
CA ALA A 688 -31.77 -12.13 -5.29
C ALA A 688 -32.94 -12.49 -4.35
N VAL A 689 -32.74 -12.49 -3.03
CA VAL A 689 -33.85 -12.67 -2.08
C VAL A 689 -34.85 -11.52 -2.12
N TYR A 690 -34.38 -10.31 -2.45
CA TYR A 690 -35.17 -9.08 -2.37
C TYR A 690 -35.48 -8.46 -3.74
N ARG A 691 -34.93 -9.01 -4.83
CA ARG A 691 -35.03 -8.45 -6.18
C ARG A 691 -35.08 -9.55 -7.22
N ASP A 692 -35.99 -9.40 -8.18
CA ASP A 692 -36.18 -10.32 -9.32
C ASP A 692 -35.33 -9.90 -10.55
N ASP A 693 -34.76 -8.72 -10.58
CA ASP A 693 -34.01 -8.15 -11.71
C ASP A 693 -32.49 -8.31 -11.60
N VAL A 694 -32.03 -9.11 -10.66
CA VAL A 694 -30.62 -9.48 -10.47
C VAL A 694 -30.39 -10.95 -10.73
N TRP A 695 -29.14 -11.38 -10.81
CA TRP A 695 -28.80 -12.77 -11.06
C TRP A 695 -28.95 -13.62 -9.79
N ASP A 696 -29.73 -14.67 -9.84
CA ASP A 696 -29.78 -15.71 -8.80
C ASP A 696 -28.53 -16.56 -8.84
N ILE A 697 -28.01 -16.93 -7.65
CA ILE A 697 -26.73 -17.65 -7.51
C ILE A 697 -26.77 -19.05 -8.15
N GLU A 698 -27.90 -19.78 -8.03
CA GLU A 698 -28.04 -21.10 -8.63
C GLU A 698 -28.01 -20.98 -10.17
N ASP A 699 -28.69 -19.99 -10.72
CA ASP A 699 -28.74 -19.74 -12.17
C ASP A 699 -27.37 -19.26 -12.69
N TYR A 700 -26.64 -18.44 -11.92
CA TYR A 700 -25.27 -18.03 -12.26
C TYR A 700 -24.32 -19.23 -12.30
N LEU A 701 -24.29 -20.07 -11.27
CA LEU A 701 -23.44 -21.24 -11.24
C LEU A 701 -23.79 -22.26 -12.32
N LYS A 702 -25.09 -22.48 -12.61
CA LYS A 702 -25.55 -23.28 -13.75
C LYS A 702 -25.09 -22.71 -15.09
N TYR A 703 -25.12 -21.39 -15.22
CA TYR A 703 -24.66 -20.69 -16.42
C TYR A 703 -23.19 -20.95 -16.68
N LEU A 704 -22.34 -20.74 -15.65
CA LEU A 704 -20.92 -21.03 -15.73
C LEU A 704 -20.63 -22.49 -16.04
N PHE A 705 -21.32 -23.39 -15.33
CA PHE A 705 -21.16 -24.83 -15.52
C PHE A 705 -21.49 -25.23 -16.96
N LYS A 706 -22.65 -24.76 -17.49
CA LYS A 706 -23.06 -25.02 -18.87
C LYS A 706 -22.02 -24.47 -19.86
N SER A 707 -21.58 -23.25 -19.70
CA SER A 707 -20.61 -22.60 -20.61
C SER A 707 -19.29 -23.37 -20.66
N ILE A 708 -18.73 -23.75 -19.49
CA ILE A 708 -17.45 -24.44 -19.37
C ILE A 708 -17.52 -25.90 -19.87
N PHE A 709 -18.62 -26.64 -19.60
CA PHE A 709 -18.72 -28.07 -19.93
C PHE A 709 -19.41 -28.36 -21.26
N SER A 710 -19.99 -27.38 -21.92
CA SER A 710 -20.65 -27.58 -23.24
C SER A 710 -19.75 -27.17 -24.40
N SER A 711 -18.54 -26.71 -24.17
CA SER A 711 -17.56 -26.37 -25.21
C SER A 711 -17.26 -27.60 -26.09
N LYS A 712 -17.22 -27.39 -27.40
CA LYS A 712 -16.83 -28.42 -28.37
C LYS A 712 -15.46 -27.99 -28.91
N PRO A 713 -14.37 -28.58 -28.43
CA PRO A 713 -13.03 -28.22 -28.87
C PRO A 713 -12.83 -28.65 -30.34
N ASP A 714 -12.28 -27.73 -31.13
CA ASP A 714 -12.04 -27.92 -32.58
C ASP A 714 -10.62 -28.52 -32.85
N SER A 715 -9.72 -28.42 -31.91
CA SER A 715 -8.33 -28.91 -32.04
C SER A 715 -7.90 -29.75 -30.81
N LYS A 716 -6.75 -30.41 -30.89
CA LYS A 716 -6.12 -31.08 -29.73
C LYS A 716 -5.77 -30.07 -28.65
N GLU A 717 -5.20 -28.91 -29.02
CA GLU A 717 -4.80 -27.85 -28.10
C GLU A 717 -6.02 -27.24 -27.40
N ASP A 718 -7.09 -26.95 -28.14
CA ASP A 718 -8.36 -26.45 -27.58
C ASP A 718 -8.95 -27.43 -26.57
N ARG A 719 -8.85 -28.72 -26.85
CA ARG A 719 -9.27 -29.77 -25.92
C ARG A 719 -8.47 -29.79 -24.62
N GLU A 720 -7.14 -29.65 -24.69
CA GLU A 720 -6.30 -29.60 -23.51
C GLU A 720 -6.62 -28.37 -22.65
N VAL A 721 -6.78 -27.18 -23.28
CA VAL A 721 -7.20 -25.96 -22.58
C VAL A 721 -8.56 -26.13 -21.92
N ALA A 722 -9.56 -26.64 -22.66
CA ALA A 722 -10.90 -26.89 -22.12
C ALA A 722 -10.86 -27.85 -20.92
N MET A 723 -10.07 -28.92 -20.99
CA MET A 723 -9.92 -29.85 -19.88
C MET A 723 -9.22 -29.23 -18.66
N LEU A 724 -8.26 -28.31 -18.86
CA LEU A 724 -7.65 -27.55 -17.76
C LEU A 724 -8.68 -26.65 -17.08
N VAL A 725 -9.42 -25.87 -17.83
CA VAL A 725 -10.47 -24.98 -17.32
C VAL A 725 -11.51 -25.76 -16.51
N GLN A 726 -12.01 -26.88 -17.06
CA GLN A 726 -13.01 -27.73 -16.39
C GLN A 726 -12.47 -28.28 -15.05
N LYS A 727 -11.23 -28.74 -15.01
CA LYS A 727 -10.60 -29.23 -13.77
C LYS A 727 -10.46 -28.12 -12.73
N ARG A 728 -9.99 -26.97 -13.16
CA ARG A 728 -9.79 -25.83 -12.25
C ARG A 728 -11.12 -25.29 -11.72
N PHE A 729 -12.13 -25.16 -12.58
CA PHE A 729 -13.47 -24.77 -12.16
C PHE A 729 -14.03 -25.65 -11.05
N VAL A 730 -13.92 -26.97 -11.20
CA VAL A 730 -14.36 -27.89 -10.14
C VAL A 730 -13.56 -27.73 -8.87
N VAL A 731 -12.24 -27.57 -8.96
CA VAL A 731 -11.37 -27.40 -7.78
C VAL A 731 -11.71 -26.10 -7.04
N HIS A 732 -11.95 -25.00 -7.76
CA HIS A 732 -12.40 -23.74 -7.16
C HIS A 732 -13.77 -23.86 -6.48
N LEU A 733 -14.72 -24.59 -7.09
CA LEU A 733 -16.00 -24.85 -6.44
C LEU A 733 -15.87 -25.68 -5.16
N LEU A 734 -15.00 -26.70 -5.16
CA LEU A 734 -14.72 -27.53 -3.98
C LEU A 734 -14.03 -26.74 -2.87
N HIS A 735 -13.08 -25.90 -3.25
CA HIS A 735 -12.45 -24.97 -2.31
C HIS A 735 -13.47 -24.01 -1.69
N LEU A 736 -14.28 -23.39 -2.53
CA LEU A 736 -15.33 -22.47 -2.11
C LEU A 736 -16.30 -23.12 -1.14
N ALA A 737 -16.79 -24.33 -1.45
CA ALA A 737 -17.69 -25.09 -0.58
C ALA A 737 -17.04 -25.53 0.75
N ALA A 738 -15.69 -25.69 0.79
CA ALA A 738 -14.94 -26.04 2.00
C ALA A 738 -14.51 -24.82 2.82
N SER A 739 -14.67 -23.62 2.27
CA SER A 739 -14.20 -22.37 2.89
C SER A 739 -15.10 -21.91 4.03
N ASP A 740 -14.50 -21.46 5.12
CA ASP A 740 -15.22 -20.82 6.22
C ASP A 740 -15.69 -19.37 5.88
N GLU A 741 -15.28 -18.81 4.74
CA GLU A 741 -15.71 -17.50 4.24
C GLU A 741 -17.06 -17.54 3.52
N VAL A 742 -17.60 -18.72 3.28
CA VAL A 742 -18.85 -18.94 2.54
C VAL A 742 -20.01 -19.20 3.51
N ASN A 743 -21.12 -18.51 3.29
CA ASN A 743 -22.30 -18.78 4.08
C ASN A 743 -22.86 -20.18 3.77
N PRO A 744 -23.54 -20.87 4.75
CA PRO A 744 -24.01 -22.25 4.59
C PRO A 744 -24.98 -22.47 3.42
N GLN A 745 -25.77 -21.45 3.05
CA GLN A 745 -26.73 -21.57 1.93
C GLN A 745 -25.99 -21.62 0.60
N LEU A 746 -24.94 -20.80 0.41
CA LEU A 746 -24.13 -20.84 -0.79
C LEU A 746 -23.35 -22.16 -0.89
N ALA A 747 -22.80 -22.65 0.20
CA ALA A 747 -22.14 -23.96 0.25
C ALA A 747 -23.10 -25.08 -0.20
N ALA A 748 -24.35 -25.07 0.32
CA ALA A 748 -25.36 -26.06 -0.04
C ALA A 748 -25.74 -26.03 -1.54
N VAL A 749 -25.84 -24.84 -2.16
CA VAL A 749 -26.10 -24.70 -3.60
C VAL A 749 -24.96 -25.30 -4.43
N ILE A 750 -23.70 -25.02 -4.01
CA ILE A 750 -22.51 -25.57 -4.70
C ILE A 750 -22.48 -27.09 -4.57
N GLU A 751 -22.72 -27.63 -3.38
CA GLU A 751 -22.75 -29.07 -3.13
C GLU A 751 -23.80 -29.77 -3.96
N ASP A 752 -25.02 -29.21 -4.03
CA ASP A 752 -26.11 -29.76 -4.86
C ASP A 752 -25.73 -29.78 -6.34
N LEU A 753 -25.11 -28.71 -6.85
CA LEU A 753 -24.64 -28.64 -8.23
C LEU A 753 -23.58 -29.73 -8.53
N LEU A 754 -22.65 -29.95 -7.63
CA LEU A 754 -21.63 -31.00 -7.76
C LEU A 754 -22.20 -32.39 -7.69
N LEU A 755 -23.17 -32.63 -6.80
CA LEU A 755 -23.90 -33.92 -6.69
C LEU A 755 -24.73 -34.21 -7.93
N ARG A 756 -25.40 -33.21 -8.51
CA ARG A 756 -26.14 -33.38 -9.80
C ARG A 756 -25.17 -33.76 -10.93
N ARG A 757 -23.97 -33.23 -10.95
CA ARG A 757 -22.91 -33.59 -11.92
C ARG A 757 -22.55 -35.07 -11.82
N VAL A 758 -22.36 -35.57 -10.61
CA VAL A 758 -22.09 -37.00 -10.34
C VAL A 758 -23.27 -37.86 -10.79
N SER A 759 -24.51 -37.52 -10.40
CA SER A 759 -25.71 -38.26 -10.73
C SER A 759 -25.96 -38.33 -12.23
N TYR A 760 -25.78 -37.23 -12.98
CA TYR A 760 -25.95 -37.19 -14.43
C TYR A 760 -25.00 -38.17 -15.15
N ARG A 761 -23.73 -38.24 -14.71
CA ARG A 761 -22.76 -39.14 -15.32
C ARG A 761 -22.97 -40.59 -14.96
N THR A 762 -23.52 -40.90 -13.79
CA THR A 762 -23.85 -42.26 -13.38
C THR A 762 -25.09 -42.81 -14.08
N GLN A 763 -26.11 -42.00 -14.41
CA GLN A 763 -27.31 -42.38 -15.13
C GLN A 763 -27.07 -42.65 -16.63
N SER A 764 -26.16 -41.89 -17.25
CA SER A 764 -25.86 -42.07 -18.68
C SER A 764 -25.00 -43.29 -19.00
N GLY A 765 -24.51 -44.01 -18.04
CA GLY A 765 -23.60 -45.16 -18.22
C GLY A 765 -23.61 -46.14 -17.09
N LYS A 766 -24.73 -46.88 -16.85
CA LYS A 766 -24.86 -48.05 -15.95
C LYS A 766 -24.19 -48.01 -14.56
N HIS A 767 -25.06 -47.98 -13.54
CA HIS A 767 -24.83 -48.36 -12.15
C HIS A 767 -23.56 -47.86 -11.45
N TRP A 768 -23.68 -46.70 -10.80
CA TRP A 768 -22.77 -46.30 -9.77
C TRP A 768 -23.59 -45.65 -8.64
N ALA A 769 -23.71 -46.32 -7.50
CA ALA A 769 -24.23 -45.75 -6.26
C ALA A 769 -23.05 -45.46 -5.32
N PRO A 770 -23.05 -44.32 -4.60
CA PRO A 770 -22.03 -44.03 -3.61
C PRO A 770 -21.88 -45.10 -2.53
N GLU A 771 -22.96 -45.78 -2.26
CA GLU A 771 -23.08 -46.82 -1.21
C GLU A 771 -22.41 -48.16 -1.59
N ASP A 772 -22.19 -48.43 -2.87
CA ASP A 772 -21.64 -49.68 -3.36
C ASP A 772 -20.15 -49.63 -3.64
N ASN A 773 -19.47 -48.54 -3.33
CA ASN A 773 -18.06 -48.39 -3.66
C ASN A 773 -17.15 -48.48 -2.45
N PRO A 774 -16.39 -49.56 -2.27
CA PRO A 774 -15.27 -49.51 -1.35
C PRO A 774 -14.21 -48.53 -1.86
N ALA A 775 -14.38 -47.30 -1.46
CA ALA A 775 -13.37 -46.28 -1.46
C ALA A 775 -12.36 -46.38 -2.63
N PHE A 776 -12.76 -45.94 -3.82
CA PHE A 776 -11.82 -45.62 -4.89
C PHE A 776 -10.96 -46.80 -5.43
N ALA A 777 -11.18 -48.03 -4.97
CA ALA A 777 -10.27 -49.14 -5.32
C ALA A 777 -10.49 -49.68 -6.74
N ASP A 778 -11.67 -49.50 -7.33
CA ASP A 778 -11.97 -50.10 -8.64
C ASP A 778 -12.84 -49.24 -9.54
N PHE A 779 -12.19 -48.47 -10.42
CA PHE A 779 -12.85 -47.82 -11.55
C PHE A 779 -13.17 -48.81 -12.71
N ARG A 780 -13.18 -50.12 -12.46
CA ARG A 780 -13.30 -51.20 -13.46
C ARG A 780 -14.63 -51.30 -14.20
N GLY A 781 -15.62 -50.54 -13.84
CA GLY A 781 -16.96 -50.67 -14.40
C GLY A 781 -17.47 -49.54 -15.27
N VAL A 782 -16.74 -48.41 -15.49
CA VAL A 782 -17.21 -47.33 -16.33
C VAL A 782 -16.95 -47.67 -17.80
N PRO A 783 -18.00 -47.94 -18.59
CA PRO A 783 -17.82 -48.19 -20.02
C PRO A 783 -17.42 -46.89 -20.69
N PHE A 784 -16.25 -46.88 -21.30
CA PHE A 784 -15.72 -45.73 -22.00
C PHE A 784 -15.94 -45.87 -23.50
N VAL A 785 -16.59 -44.88 -24.08
CA VAL A 785 -16.71 -44.72 -25.54
C VAL A 785 -16.03 -43.39 -25.86
N GLY A 786 -14.75 -43.41 -26.31
CA GLY A 786 -14.06 -42.21 -26.67
C GLY A 786 -12.53 -42.19 -26.38
N ASP A 787 -11.92 -41.03 -26.53
CA ASP A 787 -10.47 -40.75 -26.32
C ASP A 787 -10.03 -41.14 -24.90
N PRO A 788 -8.93 -41.91 -24.73
CA PRO A 788 -8.37 -42.25 -23.41
C PRO A 788 -8.07 -41.05 -22.52
N ASN A 789 -7.68 -39.92 -23.10
CA ASN A 789 -7.40 -38.68 -22.34
C ASN A 789 -8.66 -38.10 -21.72
N PHE A 790 -9.78 -38.17 -22.42
CA PHE A 790 -11.06 -37.69 -21.88
C PHE A 790 -11.52 -38.58 -20.71
N ARG A 791 -11.25 -39.87 -20.76
CA ARG A 791 -11.55 -40.79 -19.65
C ARG A 791 -10.73 -40.41 -18.39
N ALA A 792 -9.44 -40.16 -18.53
CA ALA A 792 -8.58 -39.75 -17.42
C ALA A 792 -9.06 -38.43 -16.80
N HIS A 793 -9.46 -37.46 -17.63
CA HIS A 793 -10.02 -36.19 -17.23
C HIS A 793 -11.30 -36.35 -16.39
N GLU A 794 -12.31 -37.04 -16.89
CA GLU A 794 -13.57 -37.27 -16.18
C GLU A 794 -13.34 -38.06 -14.86
N THR A 795 -12.49 -39.08 -14.89
CA THR A 795 -12.14 -39.84 -13.69
C THR A 795 -11.49 -38.96 -12.63
N TRP A 796 -10.64 -38.04 -13.04
CA TRP A 796 -10.00 -37.13 -12.12
C TRP A 796 -11.00 -36.17 -11.47
N ILE A 797 -11.93 -35.57 -12.25
CA ILE A 797 -12.97 -34.68 -11.73
C ILE A 797 -13.85 -35.40 -10.71
N LEU A 798 -14.36 -36.58 -11.06
CA LEU A 798 -15.20 -37.37 -10.14
C LEU A 798 -14.44 -37.70 -8.85
N ARG A 799 -13.16 -38.06 -8.95
CA ARG A 799 -12.34 -38.36 -7.78
C ARG A 799 -12.20 -37.13 -6.86
N GLN A 800 -12.05 -35.92 -7.39
CA GLN A 800 -11.97 -34.73 -6.56
C GLN A 800 -13.29 -34.49 -5.79
N ILE A 801 -14.44 -34.62 -6.47
CA ILE A 801 -15.75 -34.45 -5.83
C ILE A 801 -15.94 -35.50 -4.72
N PHE A 802 -15.54 -36.76 -4.93
CA PHE A 802 -15.63 -37.78 -3.88
C PHE A 802 -14.66 -37.53 -2.71
N LEU A 803 -13.47 -37.05 -2.98
CA LEU A 803 -12.54 -36.65 -1.91
C LEU A 803 -13.14 -35.58 -1.03
N TYR A 804 -13.79 -34.59 -1.63
CA TYR A 804 -14.50 -33.52 -0.91
C TYR A 804 -15.64 -34.09 -0.04
N LEU A 805 -16.50 -34.94 -0.62
CA LEU A 805 -17.61 -35.55 0.09
C LEU A 805 -17.16 -36.43 1.26
N LYS A 806 -15.95 -36.99 1.19
CA LYS A 806 -15.36 -37.77 2.25
C LYS A 806 -14.73 -36.89 3.35
N ASP A 807 -14.02 -35.84 2.98
CA ASP A 807 -13.34 -34.92 3.87
C ASP A 807 -13.14 -33.57 3.19
N PRO A 808 -14.03 -32.60 3.45
CA PRO A 808 -13.93 -31.26 2.88
C PRO A 808 -12.64 -30.54 3.26
N ALA A 809 -11.98 -30.93 4.37
CA ALA A 809 -10.78 -30.24 4.85
C ALA A 809 -9.62 -30.29 3.85
N PHE A 810 -9.58 -31.28 2.96
CA PHE A 810 -8.58 -31.33 1.89
C PHE A 810 -8.62 -30.12 0.93
N PHE A 811 -9.73 -29.40 0.87
CA PHE A 811 -9.96 -28.31 -0.06
C PHE A 811 -9.97 -26.92 0.61
N ARG A 812 -9.62 -26.81 1.89
CA ARG A 812 -9.58 -25.51 2.60
C ARG A 812 -8.46 -24.59 2.14
N GLN A 813 -7.36 -25.13 1.64
CA GLN A 813 -6.27 -24.32 1.11
C GLN A 813 -6.62 -23.81 -0.29
N ASP A 814 -6.27 -22.55 -0.55
CA ASP A 814 -6.42 -21.96 -1.88
C ASP A 814 -5.62 -22.80 -2.90
N PRO A 815 -6.29 -23.38 -3.92
CA PRO A 815 -5.67 -24.21 -4.92
C PRO A 815 -4.95 -23.41 -6.02
N SER A 816 -5.04 -22.08 -6.02
CA SER A 816 -4.62 -21.24 -7.13
C SER A 816 -3.13 -21.32 -7.44
N VAL A 817 -2.80 -21.35 -8.71
CA VAL A 817 -1.45 -21.11 -9.20
C VAL A 817 -1.26 -19.61 -9.34
N PRO A 818 -0.37 -19.00 -8.54
CA PRO A 818 -0.24 -17.56 -8.54
C PRO A 818 0.32 -17.04 -9.87
N LEU A 819 -0.18 -15.91 -10.33
CA LEU A 819 0.45 -15.14 -11.39
C LEU A 819 1.81 -14.58 -10.91
N PRO A 820 2.80 -14.45 -11.80
CA PRO A 820 3.96 -13.62 -11.49
C PRO A 820 3.51 -12.20 -11.11
N PRO A 821 4.29 -11.47 -10.28
CA PRO A 821 3.93 -10.12 -9.88
C PRO A 821 3.55 -9.24 -11.07
N GLY A 822 2.47 -8.50 -10.94
CA GLY A 822 1.98 -7.61 -12.00
C GLY A 822 2.91 -6.42 -12.22
N SER A 823 2.66 -5.69 -13.29
CA SER A 823 3.30 -4.44 -13.62
C SER A 823 2.23 -3.43 -14.03
N PRO A 824 2.31 -2.21 -13.54
CA PRO A 824 3.21 -1.69 -12.51
C PRO A 824 2.77 -2.13 -11.11
N ILE A 825 3.69 -2.11 -10.14
CA ILE A 825 3.34 -2.29 -8.72
C ILE A 825 3.00 -0.92 -8.15
N GLY A 826 1.84 -0.80 -7.54
CA GLY A 826 1.28 0.45 -7.04
C GLY A 826 1.97 1.04 -5.81
N CYS A 827 1.37 2.06 -5.23
CA CYS A 827 1.77 2.59 -3.92
C CYS A 827 1.58 1.51 -2.85
N GLY A 828 2.52 1.43 -1.94
CA GLY A 828 2.39 0.56 -0.77
C GLY A 828 1.18 0.98 0.06
N ASP A 829 0.53 0.01 0.69
CA ASP A 829 -0.48 0.30 1.68
C ASP A 829 0.17 1.14 2.78
N SER A 830 -0.16 2.42 2.82
CA SER A 830 0.07 3.26 3.99
C SER A 830 -0.96 2.82 5.04
N ARG A 831 -0.64 1.75 5.78
CA ARG A 831 -1.35 1.42 7.02
C ARG A 831 -0.83 2.25 8.16
#